data_0ede81ca4f31d21dd4cda310109d94c8
#
_entry.id   0ede81ca4f31d21dd4cda310109d94c8
#
_cell.length_a   1.000
_cell.length_b   1.000
_cell.length_c   1.000
_cell.angle_alpha   90.00
_cell.angle_beta   90.00
_cell.angle_gamma   90.00
#
_symmetry.space_group_name_H-M   'P 1'
#
loop_
_entity.id
_entity.type
_entity.pdbx_description
1 polymer ?
#
loop_
_entity_poly.entity_id
_entity_poly.type
_entity_poly.pdbx_seq_one_letter_code
_entity_poly.pdbx_strand_id
1 'polypeptide(L)'
;MANKDESFKNMETLAEGLRRPGEVGFELDPEFAKMSKRERKRYVKKVHKELDRELAGKRHEIRDARAAAKEAERTQAKSAAEVTKKLKERSSKSDKLTAEQRRRRDNAKNVVDAIGYNRMFENGICEVEEGYYSETLSFDDITYQNARDDDQKTILAAMCDIYNYFPADTTVQFSVVNTPLRHDQIRDRQFYNPSRQANDVLKEDAETMNEVLSDKLAEGVSNIKRSRYMTIGIHANNPIEARTRFSRINTDLTGNFEQIRCDVTPMTGLERLSVLQSLLRPDRKFTFDYERDLSIYSPDSSKDFIAPMSINFKPDGSNMYFKVDDKYCQVLVMRKYDSPLEDTVVANLVNMSMPIEVTWYLQPMEKSKAINFVKTRRAWIDAETIEEQKKAVQQGYDYSILPSELRYSREETEDLLTQLQGQQQHLFMFSGLIYTWAESPEKLTEQVLQILDVASSAGVQVETLEYRQRQGLNSILPLGLNHIEISRPFTTSEACIFVPFATQELEQEGGSWYYQNKLSNNLVFGNRANLASPVGFISGKTGSGKGFFAKNEIEGTLLSKPDDQVIIFDRAGEYKLLVEHAGGTYASFGVGLDAHLNPLGMDKRRESEDFGTQVAFKADAMIAQAAAAANETMTVFSEEERSIIQRCVENIFRRYNMEGGREPILEDFYEELKRQPEPMAQNIALRYERFVSGYSNFFNHETDIDLTARTVGLNFKDVPDSMLVFALISFCETVRNIMYSNFDQGRRTWLYIEEMESLFKYPSVLNYFRRFANECRKFGMYLTGITQSTESMIRNQDANAIVKNSDFIMLLKQSKEDRDYWADALGLSPLEVACIDEGAPRGWGLLVFGSARVPIKGEFPTDNHLYELFSTDPNEWAEKKAREALDAAKHGGTAENVAPQDEFRRRKRVRGRKKKRNEPKQGSESSESGSDV
;
A
#
# COMPACT_ATOMS: atom_id res chain seq x y z
N MET A 1 -1.72 52.11 -48.10
CA MET A 1 -2.44 51.11 -48.87
C MET A 1 -1.75 49.72 -48.77
N ALA A 2 -0.57 49.62 -48.22
CA ALA A 2 0.14 48.32 -48.06
C ALA A 2 -0.36 47.42 -46.93
N ASN A 3 -1.05 47.90 -45.89
CA ASN A 3 -1.48 47.19 -44.73
C ASN A 3 -2.82 46.42 -44.85
N LYS A 4 -3.47 46.48 -46.03
CA LYS A 4 -4.73 45.74 -46.26
C LYS A 4 -4.55 44.46 -47.04
N ASP A 5 -3.44 44.27 -47.73
CA ASP A 5 -3.15 43.01 -48.45
C ASP A 5 -2.47 41.98 -47.57
N GLU A 6 -1.74 42.36 -46.49
CA GLU A 6 -1.22 41.45 -45.49
C GLU A 6 -2.31 40.82 -44.59
N SER A 7 -3.35 41.60 -44.28
CA SER A 7 -4.49 41.08 -43.52
C SER A 7 -5.31 40.05 -44.33
N PHE A 8 -5.29 40.14 -45.65
CA PHE A 8 -5.97 39.18 -46.53
C PHE A 8 -5.20 37.89 -46.70
N LYS A 9 -3.87 37.95 -46.78
CA LYS A 9 -3.00 36.78 -46.80
C LYS A 9 -3.04 36.01 -45.49
N ASN A 10 -3.07 36.71 -44.34
CA ASN A 10 -3.20 36.13 -43.03
C ASN A 10 -4.57 35.44 -42.81
N MET A 11 -5.63 35.87 -43.51
CA MET A 11 -6.93 35.21 -43.43
C MET A 11 -7.05 33.99 -44.34
N GLU A 12 -6.38 33.92 -45.46
CA GLU A 12 -6.28 32.69 -46.25
C GLU A 12 -5.46 31.63 -45.52
N THR A 13 -4.39 32.01 -44.84
CA THR A 13 -3.58 31.11 -44.00
C THR A 13 -4.31 30.63 -42.73
N LEU A 14 -5.17 31.48 -42.15
CA LEU A 14 -6.05 31.08 -41.03
C LEU A 14 -7.19 30.17 -41.47
N ALA A 15 -7.71 30.33 -42.67
CA ALA A 15 -8.75 29.46 -43.23
C ALA A 15 -8.19 28.07 -43.64
N GLU A 16 -6.92 27.97 -44.02
CA GLU A 16 -6.24 26.68 -44.27
C GLU A 16 -5.83 25.97 -42.99
N GLY A 17 -5.57 26.69 -41.87
CA GLY A 17 -5.24 26.12 -40.54
C GLY A 17 -6.42 25.55 -39.77
N LEU A 18 -7.65 25.87 -40.17
CA LEU A 18 -8.90 25.46 -39.48
C LEU A 18 -9.48 24.13 -39.96
N ARG A 19 -8.68 23.27 -40.57
CA ARG A 19 -9.10 21.88 -40.91
C ARG A 19 -8.73 20.89 -39.83
N ARG A 20 -9.34 20.99 -38.63
CA ARG A 20 -9.45 19.89 -37.69
C ARG A 20 -10.89 19.80 -37.18
N PRO A 21 -11.54 18.64 -37.27
CA PRO A 21 -12.90 18.47 -36.75
C PRO A 21 -12.87 18.47 -35.22
N GLY A 22 -13.57 19.42 -34.60
CA GLY A 22 -13.83 19.41 -33.17
C GLY A 22 -13.69 20.72 -32.39
N GLU A 23 -13.15 21.80 -33.03
CA GLU A 23 -13.15 23.09 -32.35
C GLU A 23 -14.13 24.04 -33.05
N VAL A 24 -14.85 24.81 -32.25
CA VAL A 24 -15.92 25.75 -32.65
C VAL A 24 -15.60 26.41 -33.97
N GLY A 25 -16.08 25.84 -35.08
CA GLY A 25 -15.80 26.29 -36.41
C GLY A 25 -16.93 27.13 -36.95
N PHE A 26 -16.64 28.28 -37.44
CA PHE A 26 -17.50 28.97 -38.42
C PHE A 26 -17.48 28.15 -39.73
N GLU A 27 -18.57 27.48 -40.04
CA GLU A 27 -18.77 26.92 -41.38
C GLU A 27 -18.85 28.05 -42.38
N LEU A 28 -17.87 28.17 -43.25
CA LEU A 28 -17.93 29.05 -44.40
C LEU A 28 -19.09 28.57 -45.30
N ASP A 29 -20.00 29.48 -45.63
CA ASP A 29 -21.10 29.25 -46.55
C ASP A 29 -20.60 28.50 -47.79
N PRO A 30 -21.15 27.35 -48.11
CA PRO A 30 -20.74 26.55 -49.28
C PRO A 30 -20.74 27.32 -50.60
N GLU A 31 -21.44 28.46 -50.66
CA GLU A 31 -21.48 29.31 -51.84
C GLU A 31 -20.32 30.33 -51.89
N PHE A 32 -19.48 30.47 -50.89
CA PHE A 32 -18.38 31.45 -50.87
C PHE A 32 -17.43 31.28 -52.05
N ALA A 33 -17.21 30.03 -52.49
CA ALA A 33 -16.37 29.78 -53.70
C ALA A 33 -16.99 30.26 -55.03
N LYS A 34 -18.32 30.39 -55.06
CA LYS A 34 -19.07 30.87 -56.28
C LYS A 34 -19.27 32.36 -56.31
N MET A 35 -18.97 33.11 -55.25
CA MET A 35 -19.18 34.57 -55.16
C MET A 35 -18.15 35.37 -55.95
N SER A 36 -18.61 36.43 -56.60
CA SER A 36 -17.73 37.42 -57.29
C SER A 36 -16.80 38.13 -56.26
N LYS A 37 -15.66 38.64 -56.73
CA LYS A 37 -14.66 39.35 -55.90
C LYS A 37 -15.27 40.51 -55.06
N ARG A 38 -16.38 41.12 -55.55
CA ARG A 38 -17.11 42.19 -54.83
C ARG A 38 -18.02 41.63 -53.71
N GLU A 39 -18.61 40.52 -53.96
CA GLU A 39 -19.49 39.82 -52.94
C GLU A 39 -18.67 39.18 -51.85
N ARG A 40 -17.54 38.50 -52.14
CA ARG A 40 -16.60 38.01 -51.18
C ARG A 40 -16.13 39.14 -50.23
N LYS A 41 -15.85 40.31 -50.77
CA LYS A 41 -15.42 41.48 -49.97
C LYS A 41 -16.51 42.01 -49.03
N ARG A 42 -17.79 41.87 -49.44
CA ARG A 42 -18.95 42.22 -48.61
C ARG A 42 -19.20 41.14 -47.53
N TYR A 43 -19.12 39.89 -47.89
CA TYR A 43 -19.25 38.75 -46.98
C TYR A 43 -18.20 38.77 -45.88
N VAL A 44 -16.94 38.89 -46.24
CA VAL A 44 -15.84 39.01 -45.29
C VAL A 44 -16.00 40.20 -44.34
N LYS A 45 -16.49 41.32 -44.85
CA LYS A 45 -16.77 42.53 -44.01
C LYS A 45 -17.92 42.28 -43.03
N LYS A 46 -18.93 41.47 -43.43
CA LYS A 46 -20.06 41.05 -42.58
C LYS A 46 -19.57 40.10 -41.48
N VAL A 47 -18.84 39.06 -41.83
CA VAL A 47 -18.24 38.08 -40.88
C VAL A 47 -17.30 38.79 -39.92
N HIS A 48 -16.43 39.68 -40.37
CA HIS A 48 -15.59 40.47 -39.47
C HIS A 48 -16.38 41.29 -38.45
N LYS A 49 -17.50 41.86 -38.88
CA LYS A 49 -18.33 42.66 -37.98
C LYS A 49 -19.09 41.81 -36.97
N GLU A 50 -19.43 40.58 -37.32
CA GLU A 50 -20.01 39.56 -36.41
C GLU A 50 -18.96 39.02 -35.45
N LEU A 51 -17.76 38.67 -35.92
CA LEU A 51 -16.64 38.27 -35.10
C LEU A 51 -16.21 39.33 -34.08
N ASP A 52 -16.14 40.61 -34.52
CA ASP A 52 -15.82 41.73 -33.65
C ASP A 52 -16.91 41.94 -32.57
N ARG A 53 -18.19 41.65 -32.87
CA ARG A 53 -19.26 41.67 -31.89
C ARG A 53 -19.16 40.51 -30.88
N GLU A 54 -18.87 39.31 -31.35
CA GLU A 54 -18.64 38.14 -30.46
C GLU A 54 -17.40 38.31 -29.58
N LEU A 55 -16.32 38.80 -30.17
CA LEU A 55 -15.10 39.12 -29.40
C LEU A 55 -15.33 40.24 -28.38
N ALA A 56 -16.16 41.23 -28.70
CA ALA A 56 -16.55 42.27 -27.75
C ALA A 56 -17.42 41.69 -26.63
N GLY A 57 -18.34 40.75 -26.93
CA GLY A 57 -19.14 40.03 -25.94
C GLY A 57 -18.28 39.18 -25.02
N LYS A 58 -17.39 38.34 -25.58
CA LYS A 58 -16.45 37.51 -24.79
C LYS A 58 -15.47 38.36 -23.97
N ARG A 59 -15.01 39.51 -24.49
CA ARG A 59 -14.19 40.43 -23.70
C ARG A 59 -14.96 41.06 -22.55
N HIS A 60 -16.27 41.27 -22.71
CA HIS A 60 -17.12 41.74 -21.64
C HIS A 60 -17.32 40.65 -20.57
N GLU A 61 -17.62 39.43 -20.97
CA GLU A 61 -17.73 38.27 -20.07
C GLU A 61 -16.43 37.99 -19.30
N ILE A 62 -15.28 38.05 -19.97
CA ILE A 62 -13.97 37.87 -19.31
C ILE A 62 -13.69 39.04 -18.34
N ARG A 63 -14.09 40.24 -18.69
CA ARG A 63 -13.93 41.40 -17.82
C ARG A 63 -14.84 41.33 -16.60
N ASP A 64 -16.09 40.83 -16.77
CA ASP A 64 -17.06 40.67 -15.69
C ASP A 64 -16.67 39.49 -14.77
N ALA A 65 -16.18 38.38 -15.36
CA ALA A 65 -15.60 37.27 -14.60
C ALA A 65 -14.35 37.68 -13.80
N ARG A 66 -13.47 38.52 -14.40
CA ARG A 66 -12.31 39.10 -13.70
C ARG A 66 -12.72 40.10 -12.63
N ALA A 67 -13.79 40.85 -12.84
CA ALA A 67 -14.32 41.76 -11.83
C ALA A 67 -14.95 41.00 -10.66
N ALA A 68 -15.72 39.98 -10.95
CA ALA A 68 -16.30 39.09 -9.93
C ALA A 68 -15.23 38.32 -9.15
N ALA A 69 -14.20 37.79 -9.82
CA ALA A 69 -13.05 37.14 -9.17
C ALA A 69 -12.29 38.13 -8.26
N LYS A 70 -12.07 39.34 -8.73
CA LYS A 70 -11.40 40.39 -7.95
C LYS A 70 -12.24 40.90 -6.78
N GLU A 71 -13.56 40.86 -6.90
CA GLU A 71 -14.51 41.19 -5.82
C GLU A 71 -14.59 40.03 -4.78
N ALA A 72 -14.57 38.78 -5.22
CA ALA A 72 -14.42 37.61 -4.35
C ALA A 72 -13.08 37.63 -3.61
N GLU A 73 -11.97 37.89 -4.30
CA GLU A 73 -10.65 38.08 -3.69
C GLU A 73 -10.63 39.24 -2.67
N ARG A 74 -11.27 40.37 -3.00
CA ARG A 74 -11.41 41.50 -2.08
C ARG A 74 -12.29 41.18 -0.88
N THR A 75 -13.32 40.35 -1.04
CA THR A 75 -14.20 39.90 0.03
C THR A 75 -13.48 38.91 0.92
N GLN A 76 -12.76 37.95 0.36
CA GLN A 76 -11.85 37.05 1.11
C GLN A 76 -10.72 37.84 1.81
N ALA A 77 -10.09 38.81 1.13
CA ALA A 77 -9.08 39.62 1.75
C ALA A 77 -9.65 40.56 2.86
N LYS A 78 -10.91 41.03 2.74
CA LYS A 78 -11.56 41.78 3.80
C LYS A 78 -11.95 40.88 4.99
N SER A 79 -12.48 39.67 4.76
CA SER A 79 -12.76 38.72 5.83
C SER A 79 -11.46 38.25 6.51
N ALA A 80 -10.41 37.95 5.73
CA ALA A 80 -9.10 37.64 6.27
C ALA A 80 -8.47 38.81 7.03
N ALA A 81 -8.61 40.05 6.52
CA ALA A 81 -8.13 41.25 7.20
C ALA A 81 -8.94 41.54 8.48
N GLU A 82 -10.25 41.23 8.49
CA GLU A 82 -11.10 41.39 9.67
C GLU A 82 -10.81 40.33 10.72
N VAL A 83 -10.58 39.08 10.31
CA VAL A 83 -10.07 38.02 11.18
C VAL A 83 -8.67 38.37 11.68
N THR A 84 -7.79 38.85 10.80
CA THR A 84 -6.43 39.30 11.18
C THR A 84 -6.48 40.51 12.11
N LYS A 85 -7.43 41.45 11.92
CA LYS A 85 -7.63 42.61 12.81
C LYS A 85 -8.18 42.15 14.17
N LYS A 86 -9.16 41.25 14.22
CA LYS A 86 -9.67 40.61 15.45
C LYS A 86 -8.60 39.76 16.16
N LEU A 87 -7.76 39.04 15.39
CA LEU A 87 -6.59 38.34 15.89
C LEU A 87 -5.50 39.31 16.39
N LYS A 88 -5.22 40.43 15.67
CA LYS A 88 -4.29 41.46 16.12
C LYS A 88 -4.80 42.23 17.35
N GLU A 89 -6.10 42.50 17.46
CA GLU A 89 -6.69 43.11 18.65
C GLU A 89 -6.65 42.16 19.88
N ARG A 90 -6.70 40.85 19.66
CA ARG A 90 -6.41 39.86 20.70
C ARG A 90 -4.91 39.73 21.02
N SER A 91 -4.05 39.72 19.97
CA SER A 91 -2.60 39.65 20.11
C SER A 91 -2.02 40.93 20.71
N SER A 92 -2.57 42.12 20.41
CA SER A 92 -2.06 43.37 20.97
C SER A 92 -2.26 43.53 22.46
N LYS A 93 -3.13 42.72 23.09
CA LYS A 93 -3.17 42.54 24.53
C LYS A 93 -2.17 41.51 25.07
N SER A 94 -1.69 40.59 24.23
CA SER A 94 -0.68 39.55 24.59
C SER A 94 0.73 39.83 24.05
N ASP A 95 0.86 40.60 22.98
CA ASP A 95 2.04 40.66 22.10
C ASP A 95 3.02 41.82 22.30
N LYS A 96 2.99 42.50 23.43
CA LYS A 96 4.22 43.18 23.88
C LYS A 96 4.92 42.30 24.88
N LEU A 97 5.41 41.19 24.45
CA LEU A 97 6.39 40.41 25.18
C LEU A 97 7.65 41.24 25.30
N THR A 98 7.79 41.94 26.42
CA THR A 98 9.04 42.59 26.84
C THR A 98 10.14 41.53 26.94
N ALA A 99 11.41 41.96 26.93
CA ALA A 99 12.55 41.06 27.19
C ALA A 99 12.38 40.22 28.45
N GLU A 100 11.57 40.73 29.40
CA GLU A 100 11.20 40.04 30.64
C GLU A 100 10.14 38.92 30.42
N GLN A 101 9.25 39.06 29.47
CA GLN A 101 8.31 38.01 29.10
C GLN A 101 8.97 36.92 28.23
N ARG A 102 9.99 37.27 27.40
CA ARG A 102 10.86 36.29 26.73
C ARG A 102 11.68 35.50 27.76
N ARG A 103 12.21 36.14 28.78
CA ARG A 103 12.86 35.44 29.92
C ARG A 103 11.89 34.62 30.75
N ARG A 104 10.58 34.99 30.85
CA ARG A 104 9.53 34.17 31.50
C ARG A 104 9.14 32.97 30.68
N ARG A 105 9.22 33.07 29.34
CA ARG A 105 9.02 31.94 28.40
C ARG A 105 10.17 30.93 28.50
N ASP A 106 11.39 31.37 28.75
CA ASP A 106 12.54 30.50 29.03
C ASP A 106 12.43 29.79 30.40
N ASN A 107 11.62 30.34 31.31
CA ASN A 107 11.24 29.72 32.58
C ASN A 107 9.74 29.35 32.55
N ALA A 108 9.38 28.36 31.69
CA ALA A 108 8.01 27.86 31.59
C ALA A 108 7.48 27.55 33.00
N LYS A 109 6.37 28.19 33.38
CA LYS A 109 5.72 27.98 34.67
C LYS A 109 4.62 26.93 34.61
N ASN A 110 4.16 26.65 33.41
CA ASN A 110 3.15 25.64 33.13
C ASN A 110 3.56 24.75 31.94
N VAL A 111 2.89 23.65 31.78
CA VAL A 111 3.20 22.65 30.77
C VAL A 111 2.97 23.19 29.36
N VAL A 112 1.95 24.01 29.13
CA VAL A 112 1.62 24.63 27.86
C VAL A 112 2.74 25.51 27.34
N ASP A 113 3.41 26.25 28.24
CA ASP A 113 4.57 27.10 27.92
C ASP A 113 5.82 26.29 27.55
N ALA A 114 5.85 25.00 27.91
CA ALA A 114 6.97 24.12 27.56
C ALA A 114 6.91 23.64 26.10
N ILE A 115 5.75 23.70 25.43
CA ILE A 115 5.54 23.27 24.06
C ILE A 115 5.85 24.42 23.08
N GLY A 116 6.79 24.20 22.18
CA GLY A 116 7.50 25.23 21.41
C GLY A 116 6.82 25.71 20.15
N TYR A 117 5.50 26.00 20.13
CA TYR A 117 4.88 26.73 19.00
C TYR A 117 3.88 27.77 19.48
N ASN A 118 3.51 28.72 18.64
CA ASN A 118 2.55 29.78 19.00
C ASN A 118 1.12 29.40 18.61
N ARG A 119 0.91 28.97 17.33
CA ARG A 119 -0.43 28.67 16.79
C ARG A 119 -0.36 27.56 15.76
N MET A 120 -1.33 26.68 15.80
CA MET A 120 -1.59 25.68 14.76
C MET A 120 -2.87 26.05 14.04
N PHE A 121 -2.78 26.32 12.73
CA PHE A 121 -3.95 26.65 11.90
C PHE A 121 -4.59 25.36 11.39
N GLU A 122 -5.88 25.40 11.11
CA GLU A 122 -6.64 24.25 10.61
C GLU A 122 -6.07 23.68 9.29
N ASN A 123 -5.54 24.55 8.43
CA ASN A 123 -4.91 24.18 7.16
C ASN A 123 -3.51 23.54 7.30
N GLY A 124 -3.07 23.24 8.50
CA GLY A 124 -1.80 22.56 8.75
C GLY A 124 -0.59 23.50 8.90
N ILE A 125 -0.69 24.77 8.60
CA ILE A 125 0.40 25.71 8.84
C ILE A 125 0.53 25.97 10.35
N CYS A 126 1.74 25.96 10.87
CA CYS A 126 2.05 26.25 12.25
C CYS A 126 2.90 27.53 12.34
N GLU A 127 2.47 28.50 13.13
CA GLU A 127 3.32 29.59 13.58
C GLU A 127 4.13 29.11 14.78
N VAL A 128 5.40 28.78 14.57
CA VAL A 128 6.30 28.27 15.61
C VAL A 128 6.81 29.43 16.45
N GLU A 129 7.34 30.44 15.81
CA GLU A 129 7.75 31.70 16.42
C GLU A 129 7.23 32.88 15.58
N GLU A 130 7.33 34.11 16.10
CA GLU A 130 6.91 35.31 15.37
C GLU A 130 7.68 35.43 14.04
N GLY A 131 6.96 35.34 12.92
CA GLY A 131 7.55 35.40 11.57
C GLY A 131 8.22 34.10 11.11
N TYR A 132 8.12 33.01 11.87
CA TYR A 132 8.61 31.70 11.46
C TYR A 132 7.47 30.69 11.44
N TYR A 133 7.23 30.12 10.26
CA TYR A 133 6.12 29.20 9.98
C TYR A 133 6.63 27.85 9.53
N SER A 134 5.90 26.79 9.89
CA SER A 134 6.19 25.44 9.41
C SER A 134 4.95 24.74 8.88
N GLU A 135 5.17 23.85 7.92
CA GLU A 135 4.21 22.89 7.41
C GLU A 135 4.79 21.49 7.47
N THR A 136 3.97 20.49 7.74
CA THR A 136 4.41 19.10 7.80
C THR A 136 3.70 18.30 6.70
N LEU A 137 4.49 17.50 5.97
CA LEU A 137 4.00 16.53 5.00
C LEU A 137 4.19 15.13 5.59
N SER A 138 3.17 14.29 5.46
CA SER A 138 3.32 12.85 5.66
C SER A 138 3.67 12.19 4.34
N PHE A 139 4.50 11.16 4.38
CA PHE A 139 4.87 10.40 3.19
C PHE A 139 4.96 8.91 3.49
N ASP A 140 4.72 8.11 2.46
CA ASP A 140 4.67 6.66 2.58
C ASP A 140 6.07 6.03 2.65
N ASP A 141 6.13 4.79 3.14
CA ASP A 141 7.34 3.99 3.04
C ASP A 141 7.46 3.36 1.66
N ILE A 142 8.68 3.24 1.20
CA ILE A 142 9.00 2.48 0.01
C ILE A 142 10.03 1.40 0.35
N THR A 143 10.02 0.33 -0.43
CA THR A 143 11.00 -0.75 -0.26
C THR A 143 12.37 -0.23 -0.65
N TYR A 144 13.21 0.06 0.33
CA TYR A 144 14.59 0.51 0.13
C TYR A 144 15.59 -0.58 0.49
N GLN A 145 15.56 -1.11 1.72
CA GLN A 145 16.54 -2.08 2.21
C GLN A 145 16.59 -3.38 1.39
N ASN A 146 15.43 -3.83 0.91
CA ASN A 146 15.32 -5.05 0.11
C ASN A 146 15.34 -4.78 -1.40
N ALA A 147 15.47 -3.53 -1.84
CA ALA A 147 15.53 -3.18 -3.26
C ALA A 147 16.85 -3.62 -3.91
N ARG A 148 16.86 -3.68 -5.23
CA ARG A 148 18.10 -3.90 -6.00
C ARG A 148 19.05 -2.72 -5.88
N ASP A 149 20.35 -2.95 -6.03
CA ASP A 149 21.36 -1.90 -5.97
C ASP A 149 21.08 -0.73 -6.93
N ASP A 150 20.54 -1.00 -8.13
CA ASP A 150 20.23 0.03 -9.11
C ASP A 150 18.99 0.85 -8.70
N ASP A 151 17.99 0.20 -8.09
CA ASP A 151 16.80 0.87 -7.54
C ASP A 151 17.19 1.69 -6.31
N GLN A 152 18.04 1.18 -5.43
CA GLN A 152 18.58 1.93 -4.28
C GLN A 152 19.35 3.17 -4.74
N LYS A 153 20.20 3.06 -5.75
CA LYS A 153 20.92 4.21 -6.34
C LYS A 153 19.94 5.24 -6.93
N THR A 154 18.87 4.79 -7.57
CA THR A 154 17.82 5.68 -8.10
C THR A 154 17.12 6.43 -6.99
N ILE A 155 16.76 5.74 -5.91
CA ILE A 155 16.13 6.35 -4.73
C ILE A 155 17.07 7.36 -4.07
N LEU A 156 18.35 7.00 -3.88
CA LEU A 156 19.35 7.90 -3.33
C LEU A 156 19.55 9.15 -4.20
N ALA A 157 19.59 8.99 -5.53
CA ALA A 157 19.71 10.12 -6.45
C ALA A 157 18.51 11.05 -6.33
N ALA A 158 17.29 10.52 -6.29
CA ALA A 158 16.09 11.32 -6.09
C ALA A 158 16.06 12.02 -4.72
N MET A 159 16.54 11.36 -3.67
CA MET A 159 16.69 12.01 -2.36
C MET A 159 17.71 13.14 -2.38
N CYS A 160 18.81 12.99 -3.13
CA CYS A 160 19.77 14.09 -3.35
C CYS A 160 19.10 15.28 -4.05
N ASP A 161 18.26 15.04 -5.06
CA ASP A 161 17.53 16.09 -5.75
C ASP A 161 16.51 16.79 -4.83
N ILE A 162 15.80 16.03 -4.00
CA ILE A 162 14.88 16.54 -2.96
C ILE A 162 15.65 17.44 -1.98
N TYR A 163 16.81 17.02 -1.50
CA TYR A 163 17.59 17.81 -0.54
C TYR A 163 18.17 19.08 -1.20
N ASN A 164 18.64 18.99 -2.42
CA ASN A 164 19.16 20.13 -3.17
C ASN A 164 18.10 21.14 -3.59
N TYR A 165 16.82 20.78 -3.55
CA TYR A 165 15.71 21.68 -3.87
C TYR A 165 15.57 22.84 -2.88
N PHE A 166 15.92 22.66 -1.62
CA PHE A 166 15.66 23.63 -0.57
C PHE A 166 16.66 24.81 -0.58
N PRO A 167 16.18 26.06 -0.56
CA PRO A 167 17.03 27.23 -0.43
C PRO A 167 17.56 27.43 0.98
N ALA A 168 18.60 28.24 1.13
CA ALA A 168 19.30 28.47 2.39
C ALA A 168 18.49 29.14 3.53
N ASP A 169 17.32 29.70 3.20
CA ASP A 169 16.38 30.29 4.17
C ASP A 169 15.32 29.30 4.68
N THR A 170 15.49 28.02 4.37
CA THR A 170 14.58 26.94 4.75
C THR A 170 15.24 25.99 5.73
N THR A 171 14.50 25.51 6.70
CA THR A 171 14.91 24.39 7.57
C THR A 171 14.05 23.18 7.25
N VAL A 172 14.65 22.03 7.04
CA VAL A 172 13.94 20.79 6.76
C VAL A 172 14.21 19.82 7.91
N GLN A 173 13.15 19.28 8.47
CA GLN A 173 13.17 18.27 9.52
C GLN A 173 12.52 16.99 8.97
N PHE A 174 13.26 15.89 8.98
CA PHE A 174 12.70 14.57 8.76
C PHE A 174 12.50 13.88 10.12
N SER A 175 11.37 13.20 10.27
CA SER A 175 11.07 12.42 11.47
C SER A 175 10.48 11.07 11.07
N VAL A 176 11.06 9.99 11.57
CA VAL A 176 10.49 8.65 11.50
C VAL A 176 10.10 8.24 12.93
N VAL A 177 8.82 8.00 13.12
CA VAL A 177 8.22 7.84 14.45
C VAL A 177 7.59 6.46 14.59
N ASN A 178 8.05 5.69 15.55
CA ASN A 178 7.47 4.44 16.00
C ASN A 178 6.57 4.69 17.20
N THR A 179 5.26 4.60 16.99
CA THR A 179 4.27 4.78 18.06
C THR A 179 3.62 3.44 18.38
N PRO A 180 3.72 2.93 19.61
CA PRO A 180 2.97 1.75 20.03
C PRO A 180 1.47 2.00 19.94
N LEU A 181 0.73 1.02 19.45
CA LEU A 181 -0.73 1.04 19.49
C LEU A 181 -1.20 0.96 20.96
N ARG A 182 -2.18 1.76 21.32
CA ARG A 182 -2.76 1.72 22.67
C ARG A 182 -3.59 0.44 22.87
N HIS A 183 -3.69 -0.02 24.11
CA HIS A 183 -4.49 -1.18 24.47
C HIS A 183 -5.98 -1.07 24.09
N ASP A 184 -6.56 0.16 24.17
CA ASP A 184 -7.93 0.41 23.68
C ASP A 184 -8.02 0.25 22.15
N GLN A 185 -7.05 0.76 21.39
CA GLN A 185 -6.99 0.62 19.95
C GLN A 185 -6.85 -0.86 19.52
N ILE A 186 -6.04 -1.64 20.25
CA ILE A 186 -5.86 -3.06 19.98
C ILE A 186 -7.16 -3.82 20.28
N ARG A 187 -7.76 -3.59 21.43
CA ARG A 187 -8.95 -4.31 21.88
C ARG A 187 -10.21 -3.94 21.09
N ASP A 188 -10.36 -2.65 20.78
CA ASP A 188 -11.54 -2.12 20.08
C ASP A 188 -11.38 -2.21 18.56
N ARG A 189 -10.21 -2.62 18.05
CA ARG A 189 -9.94 -2.78 16.64
C ARG A 189 -10.68 -4.00 16.10
N GLN A 190 -11.62 -3.75 15.22
CA GLN A 190 -12.38 -4.76 14.54
C GLN A 190 -11.87 -4.88 13.10
N PHE A 191 -11.08 -5.91 12.82
CA PHE A 191 -10.52 -6.15 11.49
C PHE A 191 -11.57 -6.66 10.51
N TYR A 192 -12.41 -7.59 10.99
CA TYR A 192 -13.54 -8.13 10.26
C TYR A 192 -14.82 -7.86 11.04
N ASN A 193 -15.86 -7.36 10.36
CA ASN A 193 -17.11 -6.99 11.01
C ASN A 193 -18.05 -8.21 11.10
N PRO A 194 -18.27 -8.81 12.30
CA PRO A 194 -19.13 -9.98 12.44
C PRO A 194 -20.60 -9.70 12.09
N SER A 195 -21.08 -8.46 12.29
CA SER A 195 -22.48 -8.09 12.02
C SER A 195 -22.81 -8.02 10.54
N ARG A 196 -21.82 -7.95 9.65
CA ARG A 196 -21.99 -7.92 8.20
C ARG A 196 -21.93 -9.29 7.54
N GLN A 197 -21.61 -10.35 8.29
CA GLN A 197 -21.42 -11.67 7.72
C GLN A 197 -22.74 -12.32 7.29
N ALA A 198 -22.68 -13.12 6.22
CA ALA A 198 -23.84 -13.70 5.56
C ALA A 198 -24.56 -14.77 6.41
N ASN A 199 -23.86 -15.44 7.31
CA ASN A 199 -24.37 -16.49 8.16
C ASN A 199 -23.67 -16.52 9.53
N ASP A 200 -24.21 -17.31 10.46
CA ASP A 200 -23.69 -17.41 11.84
C ASP A 200 -22.29 -18.05 11.89
N VAL A 201 -21.96 -18.92 10.92
CA VAL A 201 -20.65 -19.58 10.86
C VAL A 201 -19.57 -18.57 10.53
N LEU A 202 -19.72 -17.83 9.44
CA LEU A 202 -18.79 -16.76 9.06
C LEU A 202 -18.71 -15.64 10.10
N LYS A 203 -19.79 -15.42 10.85
CA LYS A 203 -19.75 -14.52 12.00
C LYS A 203 -18.82 -15.05 13.10
N GLU A 204 -18.89 -16.34 13.42
CA GLU A 204 -17.98 -16.99 14.39
C GLU A 204 -16.53 -16.97 13.89
N ASP A 205 -16.34 -17.17 12.58
CA ASP A 205 -15.01 -17.08 11.94
C ASP A 205 -14.44 -15.65 12.02
N ALA A 206 -15.24 -14.62 11.77
CA ALA A 206 -14.83 -13.24 11.93
C ALA A 206 -14.46 -12.89 13.39
N GLU A 207 -15.23 -13.39 14.36
CA GLU A 207 -14.91 -13.24 15.79
C GLU A 207 -13.59 -13.92 16.14
N THR A 208 -13.39 -15.18 15.68
CA THR A 208 -12.15 -15.95 15.90
C THR A 208 -10.96 -15.29 15.25
N MET A 209 -11.10 -14.81 14.01
CA MET A 209 -10.02 -14.11 13.31
C MET A 209 -9.65 -12.81 14.03
N ASN A 210 -10.62 -12.05 14.51
CA ASN A 210 -10.37 -10.86 15.31
C ASN A 210 -9.66 -11.19 16.64
N GLU A 211 -10.01 -12.31 17.30
CA GLU A 211 -9.29 -12.79 18.49
C GLU A 211 -7.82 -13.11 18.16
N VAL A 212 -7.57 -13.89 17.10
CA VAL A 212 -6.22 -14.24 16.62
C VAL A 212 -5.39 -12.99 16.33
N LEU A 213 -5.95 -12.02 15.65
CA LEU A 213 -5.26 -10.79 15.28
C LEU A 213 -4.99 -9.90 16.49
N SER A 214 -5.94 -9.82 17.42
CA SER A 214 -5.78 -9.08 18.67
C SER A 214 -4.71 -9.69 19.56
N ASP A 215 -4.66 -11.03 19.65
CA ASP A 215 -3.64 -11.75 20.41
C ASP A 215 -2.24 -11.49 19.81
N LYS A 216 -2.11 -11.53 18.48
CA LYS A 216 -0.84 -11.21 17.80
C LYS A 216 -0.39 -9.77 18.04
N LEU A 217 -1.30 -8.81 18.05
CA LEU A 217 -0.97 -7.43 18.42
C LEU A 217 -0.57 -7.30 19.90
N ALA A 218 -1.20 -8.08 20.79
CA ALA A 218 -0.94 -8.05 22.22
C ALA A 218 0.41 -8.71 22.60
N GLU A 219 0.97 -9.58 21.75
CA GLU A 219 2.32 -10.16 21.94
C GLU A 219 3.44 -9.10 21.97
N GLY A 220 3.11 -7.84 21.71
CA GLY A 220 3.99 -6.69 21.96
C GLY A 220 5.05 -6.44 20.88
N VAL A 221 5.16 -7.30 19.88
CA VAL A 221 6.13 -7.19 18.79
C VAL A 221 5.50 -6.62 17.52
N SER A 222 4.18 -6.73 17.38
CA SER A 222 3.41 -6.38 16.17
C SER A 222 2.54 -5.12 16.34
N ASN A 223 2.78 -4.30 17.37
CA ASN A 223 1.88 -3.21 17.74
C ASN A 223 2.48 -1.81 17.52
N ILE A 224 3.46 -1.68 16.65
CA ILE A 224 4.13 -0.41 16.38
C ILE A 224 3.65 0.17 15.05
N LYS A 225 2.99 1.32 15.13
CA LYS A 225 2.70 2.12 13.95
C LYS A 225 3.91 2.98 13.61
N ARG A 226 4.45 2.81 12.41
CA ARG A 226 5.54 3.61 11.88
C ARG A 226 5.00 4.72 10.99
N SER A 227 5.34 5.96 11.29
CA SER A 227 4.92 7.12 10.53
C SER A 227 6.13 7.97 10.14
N ARG A 228 6.05 8.64 8.99
CA ARG A 228 7.13 9.44 8.42
C ARG A 228 6.63 10.83 8.12
N TYR A 229 7.42 11.80 8.53
CA TYR A 229 7.08 13.20 8.39
C TYR A 229 8.26 13.99 7.87
N MET A 230 7.97 14.94 6.98
CA MET A 230 8.90 15.98 6.57
C MET A 230 8.30 17.33 6.94
N THR A 231 8.94 18.04 7.84
CA THR A 231 8.49 19.36 8.29
C THR A 231 9.41 20.42 7.72
N ILE A 232 8.82 21.38 7.04
CA ILE A 232 9.52 22.48 6.37
C ILE A 232 9.25 23.76 7.14
N GLY A 233 10.32 24.45 7.56
CA GLY A 233 10.26 25.73 8.26
C GLY A 233 10.76 26.85 7.38
N ILE A 234 10.03 27.97 7.33
CA ILE A 234 10.35 29.15 6.54
C ILE A 234 10.08 30.44 7.31
N HIS A 235 10.82 31.49 6.99
CA HIS A 235 10.49 32.86 7.44
C HIS A 235 9.48 33.50 6.49
N ALA A 236 8.41 34.09 7.04
CA ALA A 236 7.42 34.83 6.28
C ALA A 236 6.83 35.98 7.14
N ASN A 237 6.38 37.06 6.50
CA ASN A 237 5.84 38.20 7.23
C ASN A 237 4.43 37.93 7.81
N ASN A 238 3.71 36.99 7.24
CA ASN A 238 2.34 36.66 7.66
C ASN A 238 1.96 35.24 7.17
N PRO A 239 0.88 34.64 7.74
CA PRO A 239 0.45 33.27 7.37
C PRO A 239 0.02 33.11 5.89
N ILE A 240 -0.42 34.20 5.24
CA ILE A 240 -0.87 34.14 3.84
C ILE A 240 0.34 33.99 2.92
N GLU A 241 1.41 34.74 3.19
CA GLU A 241 2.68 34.61 2.46
C GLU A 241 3.28 33.21 2.67
N ALA A 242 3.28 32.72 3.91
CA ALA A 242 3.73 31.38 4.24
C ALA A 242 2.96 30.32 3.43
N ARG A 243 1.62 30.40 3.39
CA ARG A 243 0.77 29.51 2.60
C ARG A 243 1.13 29.50 1.10
N THR A 244 1.36 30.66 0.53
CA THR A 244 1.71 30.77 -0.89
C THR A 244 3.06 30.11 -1.18
N ARG A 245 4.04 30.28 -0.28
CA ARG A 245 5.36 29.62 -0.41
C ARG A 245 5.24 28.11 -0.24
N PHE A 246 4.51 27.62 0.76
CA PHE A 246 4.29 26.19 0.99
C PHE A 246 3.55 25.53 -0.16
N SER A 247 2.50 26.15 -0.70
CA SER A 247 1.76 25.61 -1.85
C SER A 247 2.68 25.37 -3.06
N ARG A 248 3.63 26.23 -3.31
CA ARG A 248 4.62 26.04 -4.37
C ARG A 248 5.59 24.91 -4.05
N ILE A 249 6.14 24.90 -2.82
CA ILE A 249 7.05 23.86 -2.36
C ILE A 249 6.36 22.47 -2.45
N ASN A 250 5.11 22.38 -2.03
CA ASN A 250 4.36 21.12 -2.07
C ASN A 250 4.20 20.59 -3.49
N THR A 251 3.88 21.47 -4.47
CA THR A 251 3.74 21.06 -5.87
C THR A 251 5.06 20.49 -6.41
N ASP A 252 6.16 21.17 -6.14
CA ASP A 252 7.47 20.76 -6.63
C ASP A 252 7.93 19.45 -5.94
N LEU A 253 7.69 19.31 -4.63
CA LEU A 253 8.05 18.10 -3.87
C LEU A 253 7.21 16.90 -4.29
N THR A 254 5.90 17.05 -4.49
CA THR A 254 5.05 15.94 -4.97
C THR A 254 5.63 15.36 -6.25
N GLY A 255 6.03 16.19 -7.22
CA GLY A 255 6.64 15.71 -8.45
C GLY A 255 7.99 14.99 -8.24
N ASN A 256 8.78 15.39 -7.24
CA ASN A 256 10.04 14.71 -6.92
C ASN A 256 9.82 13.36 -6.23
N PHE A 257 8.86 13.27 -5.31
CA PHE A 257 8.52 12.00 -4.64
C PHE A 257 7.82 11.00 -5.57
N GLU A 258 7.02 11.47 -6.54
CA GLU A 258 6.41 10.61 -7.56
C GLU A 258 7.45 9.83 -8.38
N GLN A 259 8.65 10.39 -8.60
CA GLN A 259 9.74 9.71 -9.32
C GLN A 259 10.19 8.41 -8.62
N ILE A 260 10.09 8.36 -7.30
CA ILE A 260 10.40 7.18 -6.48
C ILE A 260 9.14 6.43 -6.05
N ARG A 261 7.98 6.74 -6.62
CA ARG A 261 6.68 6.12 -6.30
C ARG A 261 6.30 6.21 -4.83
N CYS A 262 6.62 7.33 -4.20
CA CYS A 262 6.28 7.64 -2.83
C CYS A 262 5.21 8.72 -2.82
N ASP A 263 4.07 8.43 -2.20
CA ASP A 263 3.00 9.40 -2.04
C ASP A 263 3.34 10.35 -0.89
N VAL A 264 3.16 11.66 -1.13
CA VAL A 264 3.40 12.70 -0.14
C VAL A 264 2.20 13.62 -0.05
N THR A 265 1.73 13.87 1.17
CA THR A 265 0.53 14.69 1.42
C THR A 265 0.76 15.73 2.52
N PRO A 266 0.37 17.01 2.31
CA PRO A 266 0.38 18.01 3.37
C PRO A 266 -0.63 17.64 4.45
N MET A 267 -0.20 17.69 5.71
CA MET A 267 -1.03 17.38 6.86
C MET A 267 -1.89 18.59 7.25
N THR A 268 -3.13 18.32 7.63
CA THR A 268 -4.04 19.29 8.26
C THR A 268 -3.59 19.63 9.68
N GLY A 269 -4.10 20.70 10.25
CA GLY A 269 -3.82 21.08 11.62
C GLY A 269 -4.27 20.02 12.64
N LEU A 270 -5.39 19.33 12.36
CA LEU A 270 -5.89 18.25 13.18
C LEU A 270 -4.93 17.06 13.20
N GLU A 271 -4.44 16.66 12.03
CA GLU A 271 -3.46 15.57 11.90
C GLU A 271 -2.15 15.91 12.61
N ARG A 272 -1.63 17.11 12.40
CA ARG A 272 -0.41 17.59 13.11
C ARG A 272 -0.59 17.59 14.62
N LEU A 273 -1.72 18.09 15.13
CA LEU A 273 -2.02 18.06 16.56
C LEU A 273 -2.12 16.62 17.09
N SER A 274 -2.68 15.71 16.32
CA SER A 274 -2.73 14.28 16.66
C SER A 274 -1.33 13.67 16.80
N VAL A 275 -0.40 14.02 15.89
CA VAL A 275 1.00 13.58 15.98
C VAL A 275 1.69 14.16 17.23
N LEU A 276 1.56 15.46 17.44
CA LEU A 276 2.12 16.09 18.64
C LEU A 276 1.57 15.48 19.93
N GLN A 277 0.27 15.19 19.95
CA GLN A 277 -0.36 14.54 21.11
C GLN A 277 0.16 13.10 21.30
N SER A 278 0.35 12.34 20.24
CA SER A 278 0.87 10.96 20.32
C SER A 278 2.29 10.90 20.89
N LEU A 279 3.11 11.93 20.64
CA LEU A 279 4.46 12.05 21.20
C LEU A 279 4.46 12.53 22.65
N LEU A 280 3.54 13.42 23.01
CA LEU A 280 3.44 14.01 24.35
C LEU A 280 2.56 13.18 25.30
N ARG A 281 1.54 12.45 24.77
CA ARG A 281 0.54 11.70 25.56
C ARG A 281 0.16 10.40 24.84
N PRO A 282 1.06 9.44 24.66
CA PRO A 282 0.84 8.26 23.83
C PRO A 282 -0.34 7.39 24.30
N ASP A 283 -0.63 7.37 25.60
CA ASP A 283 -1.68 6.53 26.19
C ASP A 283 -3.10 7.13 26.12
N ARG A 284 -3.27 8.35 25.60
CA ARG A 284 -4.56 9.04 25.58
C ARG A 284 -5.13 9.18 24.18
N LYS A 285 -6.43 8.96 24.06
CA LYS A 285 -7.16 9.21 22.81
C LYS A 285 -7.18 10.71 22.52
N PHE A 286 -6.85 11.10 21.30
CA PHE A 286 -6.96 12.47 20.83
C PHE A 286 -8.42 12.78 20.44
N THR A 287 -8.95 13.84 21.03
CA THR A 287 -10.32 14.31 20.76
C THR A 287 -10.28 15.83 20.70
N PHE A 288 -10.20 16.38 19.51
CA PHE A 288 -10.13 17.82 19.27
C PHE A 288 -10.86 18.16 17.97
N ASP A 289 -11.54 19.29 17.97
CA ASP A 289 -12.24 19.83 16.83
C ASP A 289 -12.10 21.34 16.80
N TYR A 290 -11.69 21.90 15.66
CA TYR A 290 -11.39 23.34 15.56
C TYR A 290 -12.62 24.21 15.77
N GLU A 291 -13.77 23.83 15.26
CA GLU A 291 -15.02 24.61 15.36
C GLU A 291 -15.59 24.55 16.79
N ARG A 292 -15.57 23.36 17.39
CA ARG A 292 -16.12 23.14 18.72
C ARG A 292 -15.23 23.70 19.83
N ASP A 293 -13.91 23.43 19.76
CA ASP A 293 -13.01 23.59 20.90
C ASP A 293 -12.26 24.92 20.86
N LEU A 294 -12.04 25.52 19.68
CA LEU A 294 -11.41 26.83 19.52
C LEU A 294 -12.39 27.90 19.02
N SER A 295 -13.55 27.99 19.67
CA SER A 295 -14.50 29.06 19.38
C SER A 295 -13.87 30.44 19.67
N ILE A 296 -14.37 31.51 18.99
CA ILE A 296 -13.88 32.89 19.13
C ILE A 296 -13.89 33.37 20.61
N TYR A 297 -14.69 32.72 21.43
CA TYR A 297 -14.89 33.04 22.84
C TYR A 297 -14.09 32.14 23.79
N SER A 298 -13.42 31.10 23.30
CA SER A 298 -12.60 30.22 24.13
C SER A 298 -11.27 30.89 24.46
N PRO A 299 -10.85 30.91 25.73
CA PRO A 299 -9.49 31.34 26.13
C PRO A 299 -8.44 30.27 25.78
N ASP A 300 -8.87 29.06 25.41
CA ASP A 300 -8.01 27.92 25.22
C ASP A 300 -7.26 27.98 23.87
N SER A 301 -6.07 27.44 23.86
CA SER A 301 -5.26 27.28 22.66
C SER A 301 -5.23 25.80 22.25
N SER A 302 -4.85 25.51 20.99
CA SER A 302 -4.68 24.11 20.55
C SER A 302 -3.69 23.33 21.41
N LYS A 303 -2.79 24.02 22.13
CA LYS A 303 -1.85 23.38 23.06
C LYS A 303 -2.51 22.77 24.28
N ASP A 304 -3.61 23.34 24.78
CA ASP A 304 -4.32 22.84 25.95
C ASP A 304 -4.87 21.44 25.74
N PHE A 305 -5.17 21.08 24.48
CA PHE A 305 -5.69 19.77 24.12
C PHE A 305 -4.61 18.69 23.91
N ILE A 306 -3.37 19.09 23.64
CA ILE A 306 -2.24 18.16 23.44
C ILE A 306 -1.28 18.13 24.64
N ALA A 307 -1.34 19.14 25.52
CA ALA A 307 -0.41 19.22 26.66
C ALA A 307 -0.63 18.07 27.64
N PRO A 308 0.45 17.45 28.14
CA PRO A 308 0.38 16.47 29.22
C PRO A 308 0.01 17.16 30.54
N MET A 309 -0.37 16.36 31.54
CA MET A 309 -0.71 16.90 32.85
C MET A 309 0.53 17.46 33.57
N SER A 310 1.67 16.84 33.35
CA SER A 310 2.94 17.26 33.97
C SER A 310 4.14 16.98 33.07
N ILE A 311 5.13 17.90 33.11
CA ILE A 311 6.46 17.65 32.56
C ILE A 311 7.49 18.01 33.63
N ASN A 312 8.32 17.03 34.00
CA ASN A 312 9.41 17.23 34.96
C ASN A 312 10.76 17.00 34.29
N PHE A 313 11.54 18.05 34.06
CA PHE A 313 12.85 17.96 33.44
C PHE A 313 14.01 17.59 34.39
N LYS A 314 13.70 17.34 35.65
CA LYS A 314 14.68 16.89 36.67
C LYS A 314 14.03 15.86 37.60
N PRO A 315 13.51 14.75 37.09
CA PRO A 315 12.96 13.70 37.92
C PRO A 315 14.10 13.10 38.76
N ASP A 316 13.87 12.90 40.04
CA ASP A 316 14.83 12.29 40.96
C ASP A 316 16.20 12.97 41.02
N GLY A 317 16.27 14.26 40.63
CA GLY A 317 17.50 15.03 40.54
C GLY A 317 18.36 14.76 39.28
N SER A 318 17.93 13.88 38.40
CA SER A 318 18.63 13.54 37.15
C SER A 318 18.48 14.66 36.11
N ASN A 319 19.55 14.92 35.35
CA ASN A 319 19.54 15.84 34.20
C ASN A 319 19.67 15.10 32.86
N MET A 320 19.62 13.75 32.87
CA MET A 320 19.84 12.90 31.71
C MET A 320 18.54 12.57 31.01
N TYR A 321 17.41 12.53 31.72
CA TYR A 321 16.09 12.22 31.23
C TYR A 321 15.04 13.13 31.86
N PHE A 322 13.83 13.10 31.35
CA PHE A 322 12.70 13.87 31.88
C PHE A 322 11.48 12.95 32.01
N LYS A 323 10.48 13.39 32.74
CA LYS A 323 9.25 12.66 32.97
C LYS A 323 8.07 13.44 32.38
N VAL A 324 7.25 12.79 31.58
CA VAL A 324 6.00 13.29 31.00
C VAL A 324 4.87 12.43 31.54
N ASP A 325 4.00 13.00 32.36
CA ASP A 325 2.99 12.25 33.11
C ASP A 325 3.64 11.05 33.84
N ASP A 326 3.32 9.82 33.48
CA ASP A 326 3.87 8.61 34.07
C ASP A 326 5.06 8.02 33.29
N LYS A 327 5.41 8.58 32.12
CA LYS A 327 6.47 8.04 31.24
C LYS A 327 7.81 8.74 31.50
N TYR A 328 8.88 7.96 31.49
CA TYR A 328 10.25 8.43 31.53
C TYR A 328 10.76 8.56 30.10
N CYS A 329 11.21 9.74 29.71
CA CYS A 329 11.54 10.11 28.36
C CYS A 329 12.99 10.60 28.28
N GLN A 330 13.66 10.32 27.14
CA GLN A 330 15.01 10.78 26.89
C GLN A 330 15.23 11.15 25.44
N VAL A 331 15.90 12.28 25.23
CA VAL A 331 16.40 12.71 23.92
C VAL A 331 17.91 12.52 23.90
N LEU A 332 18.38 11.88 22.85
CA LEU A 332 19.78 11.63 22.55
C LEU A 332 20.18 12.43 21.31
N VAL A 333 21.48 12.73 21.16
CA VAL A 333 22.01 13.45 19.99
C VAL A 333 23.06 12.60 19.28
N MET A 334 22.99 12.54 17.96
CA MET A 334 24.03 11.95 17.11
C MET A 334 25.23 12.91 17.06
N ARG A 335 26.36 12.49 17.60
CA ARG A 335 27.48 13.39 17.85
C ARG A 335 28.60 13.24 16.83
N LYS A 336 28.95 11.99 16.52
CA LYS A 336 30.03 11.68 15.58
C LYS A 336 29.54 10.64 14.60
N TYR A 337 30.11 10.68 13.41
CA TYR A 337 29.78 9.81 12.30
C TYR A 337 31.09 9.23 11.76
N ASP A 338 31.17 7.92 11.67
CA ASP A 338 32.32 7.22 11.12
C ASP A 338 32.32 7.28 9.59
N SER A 339 33.43 7.12 8.93
CA SER A 339 33.52 7.09 7.47
C SER A 339 34.16 5.76 7.04
N PRO A 340 33.54 4.97 6.16
CA PRO A 340 32.24 5.22 5.51
C PRO A 340 31.05 4.95 6.45
N LEU A 341 30.00 5.76 6.31
CA LEU A 341 28.73 5.55 7.00
C LEU A 341 27.81 4.69 6.12
N GLU A 342 27.06 3.77 6.74
CA GLU A 342 26.10 2.93 6.05
C GLU A 342 24.71 3.60 5.94
N ASP A 343 24.03 3.41 4.84
CA ASP A 343 22.67 3.93 4.57
C ASP A 343 21.56 3.17 5.33
N THR A 344 21.94 2.20 6.14
CA THR A 344 21.06 1.41 7.00
C THR A 344 20.83 2.01 8.39
N VAL A 345 21.48 3.12 8.74
CA VAL A 345 21.44 3.75 10.07
C VAL A 345 20.00 3.98 10.56
N VAL A 346 19.20 4.71 9.77
CA VAL A 346 17.82 5.04 10.16
C VAL A 346 16.97 3.78 10.26
N ALA A 347 17.09 2.91 9.26
CA ALA A 347 16.32 1.68 9.18
C ALA A 347 16.63 0.72 10.34
N ASN A 348 17.90 0.57 10.74
CA ASN A 348 18.28 -0.26 11.89
C ASN A 348 17.70 0.27 13.21
N LEU A 349 17.68 1.59 13.39
CA LEU A 349 17.09 2.21 14.57
C LEU A 349 15.57 2.06 14.60
N VAL A 350 14.86 2.32 13.49
CA VAL A 350 13.40 2.24 13.47
C VAL A 350 12.86 0.82 13.37
N ASN A 351 13.68 -0.17 13.04
CA ASN A 351 13.30 -1.59 13.09
C ASN A 351 13.31 -2.17 14.51
N MET A 352 13.78 -1.40 15.52
CA MET A 352 13.69 -1.82 16.91
C MET A 352 12.23 -1.87 17.38
N SER A 353 11.85 -2.93 18.07
CA SER A 353 10.48 -3.14 18.59
C SER A 353 10.23 -2.35 19.86
N MET A 354 10.43 -1.03 19.81
CA MET A 354 10.23 -0.10 20.93
C MET A 354 9.72 1.26 20.45
N PRO A 355 9.17 2.09 21.35
CA PRO A 355 8.88 3.48 21.04
C PRO A 355 10.16 4.23 20.73
N ILE A 356 10.32 4.69 19.52
CA ILE A 356 11.50 5.46 19.09
C ILE A 356 11.10 6.48 18.03
N GLU A 357 11.69 7.66 18.11
CA GLU A 357 11.66 8.65 17.04
C GLU A 357 13.08 8.98 16.62
N VAL A 358 13.36 8.87 15.34
CA VAL A 358 14.62 9.31 14.74
C VAL A 358 14.32 10.56 13.93
N THR A 359 14.90 11.67 14.36
CA THR A 359 14.68 12.98 13.73
C THR A 359 16.01 13.59 13.30
N TRP A 360 16.05 14.12 12.08
CA TRP A 360 17.21 14.87 11.64
C TRP A 360 16.82 16.16 10.92
N TYR A 361 17.69 17.13 11.07
CA TYR A 361 17.54 18.46 10.49
C TYR A 361 18.57 18.68 9.40
N LEU A 362 18.12 19.31 8.32
CA LEU A 362 18.92 19.80 7.23
C LEU A 362 18.70 21.31 7.10
N GLN A 363 19.76 22.07 7.30
CA GLN A 363 19.74 23.51 7.03
C GLN A 363 20.70 23.79 5.89
N PRO A 364 20.21 24.08 4.69
CA PRO A 364 21.05 24.33 3.52
C PRO A 364 21.90 25.61 3.75
N MET A 365 23.13 25.57 3.32
CA MET A 365 24.03 26.71 3.40
C MET A 365 24.16 27.39 2.03
N GLU A 366 24.10 28.71 1.98
CA GLU A 366 24.34 29.45 0.75
C GLU A 366 25.73 29.11 0.16
N LYS A 367 25.81 28.82 -1.12
CA LYS A 367 27.03 28.34 -1.78
C LYS A 367 28.25 29.20 -1.50
N SER A 368 28.11 30.54 -1.46
CA SER A 368 29.18 31.47 -1.14
C SER A 368 29.66 31.30 0.33
N LYS A 369 28.74 31.13 1.26
CA LYS A 369 29.04 30.91 2.68
C LYS A 369 29.66 29.54 2.90
N ALA A 370 29.16 28.50 2.20
CA ALA A 370 29.69 27.14 2.26
C ALA A 370 31.17 27.09 1.83
N ILE A 371 31.47 27.68 0.68
CA ILE A 371 32.85 27.75 0.17
C ILE A 371 33.76 28.50 1.16
N ASN A 372 33.30 29.63 1.71
CA ASN A 372 34.08 30.39 2.70
C ASN A 372 34.25 29.63 4.01
N PHE A 373 33.26 28.90 4.46
CA PHE A 373 33.35 28.02 5.62
C PHE A 373 34.43 26.98 5.45
N VAL A 374 34.43 26.25 4.31
CA VAL A 374 35.45 25.23 4.02
C VAL A 374 36.83 25.84 3.88
N LYS A 375 36.97 27.00 3.20
CA LYS A 375 38.25 27.71 3.09
C LYS A 375 38.81 28.15 4.47
N THR A 376 37.93 28.58 5.36
CA THR A 376 38.31 28.94 6.71
C THR A 376 38.79 27.72 7.49
N ARG A 377 38.05 26.60 7.42
CA ARG A 377 38.47 25.34 8.05
C ARG A 377 39.81 24.85 7.52
N ARG A 378 40.02 24.93 6.20
CA ARG A 378 41.31 24.61 5.57
C ARG A 378 42.44 25.46 6.12
N ALA A 379 42.23 26.79 6.24
CA ALA A 379 43.24 27.68 6.82
C ALA A 379 43.59 27.33 8.26
N TRP A 380 42.66 26.86 9.05
CA TRP A 380 42.90 26.35 10.41
C TRP A 380 43.72 25.07 10.39
N ILE A 381 43.39 24.09 9.56
CA ILE A 381 44.13 22.84 9.40
C ILE A 381 45.57 23.14 8.89
N ASP A 382 45.71 24.06 7.94
CA ASP A 382 47.03 24.49 7.44
C ASP A 382 47.87 25.15 8.57
N ALA A 383 47.25 25.97 9.40
CA ALA A 383 47.93 26.59 10.54
C ALA A 383 48.37 25.57 11.59
N GLU A 384 47.50 24.62 11.93
CA GLU A 384 47.81 23.52 12.86
C GLU A 384 48.89 22.59 12.28
N THR A 385 48.85 22.32 10.99
CA THR A 385 49.88 21.59 10.26
C THR A 385 51.24 22.27 10.41
N ILE A 386 51.29 23.62 10.25
CA ILE A 386 52.54 24.40 10.40
C ILE A 386 53.01 24.35 11.85
N GLU A 387 52.12 24.34 12.85
CA GLU A 387 52.48 24.25 14.26
C GLU A 387 53.06 22.85 14.58
N GLU A 388 52.48 21.78 14.10
CA GLU A 388 53.02 20.42 14.30
C GLU A 388 54.32 20.23 13.55
N GLN A 389 54.51 20.80 12.34
CA GLN A 389 55.77 20.81 11.63
C GLN A 389 56.87 21.54 12.42
N LYS A 390 56.55 22.68 13.06
CA LYS A 390 57.48 23.40 13.94
C LYS A 390 57.88 22.56 15.17
N LYS A 391 56.92 21.88 15.79
CA LYS A 391 57.20 20.96 16.91
C LYS A 391 58.08 19.78 16.48
N ALA A 392 57.79 19.16 15.33
CA ALA A 392 58.58 18.07 14.78
C ALA A 392 60.07 18.51 14.57
N VAL A 393 60.26 19.68 13.92
CA VAL A 393 61.60 20.23 13.69
C VAL A 393 62.33 20.53 15.04
N GLN A 394 61.62 21.05 16.03
CA GLN A 394 62.20 21.30 17.36
C GLN A 394 62.60 20.01 18.09
N GLN A 395 61.91 18.91 17.79
CA GLN A 395 62.18 17.59 18.36
C GLN A 395 63.19 16.76 17.52
N GLY A 396 63.67 17.32 16.39
CA GLY A 396 64.67 16.68 15.51
C GLY A 396 64.06 15.65 14.55
N TYR A 397 62.74 15.66 14.37
CA TYR A 397 62.08 14.82 13.36
C TYR A 397 61.95 15.53 12.01
N ASP A 398 61.76 14.75 10.96
CA ASP A 398 61.50 15.29 9.63
C ASP A 398 60.14 16.03 9.62
N TYR A 399 60.14 17.25 9.07
CA TYR A 399 58.95 18.11 8.95
C TYR A 399 57.83 17.52 8.05
N SER A 400 58.16 16.51 7.23
CA SER A 400 57.21 15.80 6.41
C SER A 400 56.33 14.80 7.18
N ILE A 401 56.71 14.44 8.41
CA ILE A 401 55.95 13.52 9.28
C ILE A 401 54.90 14.31 10.00
N LEU A 402 53.69 14.29 9.41
CA LEU A 402 52.47 14.83 10.01
C LEU A 402 51.68 13.72 10.71
N PRO A 403 50.96 14.05 11.82
CA PRO A 403 49.98 13.16 12.38
C PRO A 403 48.96 12.72 11.29
N SER A 404 48.63 11.45 11.26
CA SER A 404 47.72 10.87 10.27
C SER A 404 46.39 11.63 10.23
N GLU A 405 45.87 12.04 11.39
CA GLU A 405 44.63 12.80 11.50
C GLU A 405 44.64 14.14 10.74
N LEU A 406 45.73 14.90 10.86
CA LEU A 406 45.87 16.17 10.14
C LEU A 406 45.98 16.00 8.62
N ARG A 407 46.63 14.93 8.18
CA ARG A 407 46.75 14.60 6.77
C ARG A 407 45.37 14.25 6.19
N TYR A 408 44.62 13.36 6.83
CA TYR A 408 43.29 12.99 6.43
C TYR A 408 42.33 14.19 6.42
N SER A 409 42.32 15.02 7.48
CA SER A 409 41.49 16.20 7.55
C SER A 409 41.79 17.22 6.45
N ARG A 410 43.03 17.30 5.99
CA ARG A 410 43.42 18.18 4.91
C ARG A 410 42.93 17.64 3.55
N GLU A 411 43.13 16.34 3.27
CA GLU A 411 42.66 15.66 2.06
C GLU A 411 41.12 15.77 1.98
N GLU A 412 40.43 15.45 3.06
CA GLU A 412 38.96 15.59 3.15
C GLU A 412 38.48 17.01 2.87
N THR A 413 39.16 18.03 3.39
CA THR A 413 38.78 19.44 3.17
C THR A 413 39.07 19.88 1.72
N GLU A 414 40.08 19.37 1.04
CA GLU A 414 40.37 19.62 -0.38
C GLU A 414 39.33 18.95 -1.29
N ASP A 415 38.98 17.71 -0.99
CA ASP A 415 37.92 16.98 -1.71
C ASP A 415 36.57 17.66 -1.57
N LEU A 416 36.20 18.06 -0.35
CA LEU A 416 34.98 18.81 -0.08
C LEU A 416 34.93 20.14 -0.88
N LEU A 417 36.05 20.87 -0.95
CA LEU A 417 36.11 22.11 -1.73
C LEU A 417 35.90 21.83 -3.22
N THR A 418 36.49 20.76 -3.73
CA THR A 418 36.37 20.34 -5.14
C THR A 418 34.95 19.93 -5.47
N GLN A 419 34.30 19.17 -4.59
CA GLN A 419 32.90 18.74 -4.74
C GLN A 419 31.95 19.96 -4.75
N LEU A 420 32.12 20.92 -3.85
CA LEU A 420 31.30 22.13 -3.79
C LEU A 420 31.50 23.09 -4.99
N GLN A 421 32.68 23.07 -5.62
CA GLN A 421 32.99 23.92 -6.77
C GLN A 421 32.61 23.29 -8.10
N GLY A 422 32.82 21.98 -8.25
CA GLY A 422 32.72 21.28 -9.52
C GLY A 422 31.47 20.38 -9.67
N GLN A 423 30.86 19.95 -8.59
CA GLN A 423 29.70 19.07 -8.60
C GLN A 423 28.46 19.79 -8.10
N GLN A 424 27.27 19.23 -8.38
CA GLN A 424 25.98 19.73 -7.87
C GLN A 424 25.77 19.36 -6.38
N GLN A 425 26.80 19.54 -5.55
CA GLN A 425 26.74 19.28 -4.11
C GLN A 425 26.47 20.58 -3.34
N HIS A 426 25.55 20.51 -2.42
CA HIS A 426 25.28 21.56 -1.44
C HIS A 426 25.89 21.18 -0.09
N LEU A 427 26.10 22.16 0.76
CA LEU A 427 26.52 21.92 2.15
C LEU A 427 25.35 22.20 3.08
N PHE A 428 25.08 21.26 3.94
CA PHE A 428 24.02 21.35 4.97
C PHE A 428 24.65 21.34 6.37
N MET A 429 24.05 22.09 7.27
CA MET A 429 24.26 21.87 8.69
C MET A 429 23.30 20.79 9.15
N PHE A 430 23.81 19.59 9.41
CA PHE A 430 23.07 18.40 9.81
C PHE A 430 23.03 18.27 11.33
N SER A 431 21.87 17.92 11.90
CA SER A 431 21.70 17.57 13.31
C SER A 431 20.80 16.37 13.43
N GLY A 432 21.25 15.28 14.04
CA GLY A 432 20.46 14.07 14.27
C GLY A 432 20.09 13.92 15.75
N LEU A 433 18.84 13.59 16.04
CA LEU A 433 18.29 13.38 17.37
C LEU A 433 17.53 12.05 17.42
N ILE A 434 17.53 11.41 18.57
CA ILE A 434 16.75 10.19 18.84
C ILE A 434 15.96 10.42 20.11
N TYR A 435 14.67 10.10 20.08
CA TYR A 435 13.78 10.16 21.25
C TYR A 435 13.23 8.79 21.56
N THR A 436 13.17 8.43 22.82
CA THR A 436 12.53 7.21 23.31
C THR A 436 11.88 7.45 24.66
N TRP A 437 10.94 6.59 25.04
CA TRP A 437 10.27 6.64 26.32
C TRP A 437 9.95 5.24 26.86
N ALA A 438 9.86 5.11 28.18
CA ALA A 438 9.52 3.87 28.87
C ALA A 438 8.67 4.13 30.13
N GLU A 439 8.11 3.06 30.66
CA GLU A 439 7.26 3.11 31.88
C GLU A 439 8.07 3.22 33.16
N SER A 440 9.35 2.82 33.12
CA SER A 440 10.24 2.91 34.28
C SER A 440 11.64 3.38 33.90
N PRO A 441 12.43 3.95 34.83
CA PRO A 441 13.80 4.36 34.54
C PRO A 441 14.71 3.22 34.13
N GLU A 442 14.48 2.00 34.66
CA GLU A 442 15.26 0.80 34.34
C GLU A 442 15.03 0.38 32.90
N LYS A 443 13.77 0.30 32.46
CA LYS A 443 13.41 0.03 31.06
C LYS A 443 13.96 1.09 30.11
N LEU A 444 13.88 2.38 30.52
CA LEU A 444 14.44 3.47 29.71
C LEU A 444 15.94 3.29 29.52
N THR A 445 16.65 2.94 30.57
CA THR A 445 18.10 2.70 30.52
C THR A 445 18.43 1.53 29.59
N GLU A 446 17.68 0.44 29.66
CA GLU A 446 17.84 -0.71 28.78
C GLU A 446 17.61 -0.33 27.30
N GLN A 447 16.54 0.39 27.00
CA GLN A 447 16.25 0.89 25.65
C GLN A 447 17.34 1.81 25.12
N VAL A 448 17.82 2.73 25.95
CA VAL A 448 18.92 3.64 25.57
C VAL A 448 20.18 2.86 25.26
N LEU A 449 20.56 1.85 26.06
CA LEU A 449 21.75 1.02 25.79
C LEU A 449 21.60 0.28 24.45
N GLN A 450 20.42 -0.28 24.17
CA GLN A 450 20.14 -0.92 22.87
C GLN A 450 20.27 0.09 21.70
N ILE A 451 19.76 1.32 21.86
CA ILE A 451 19.89 2.37 20.84
C ILE A 451 21.36 2.71 20.61
N LEU A 452 22.16 2.85 21.69
CA LEU A 452 23.59 3.15 21.59
C LEU A 452 24.35 2.04 20.86
N ASP A 453 24.05 0.77 21.14
CA ASP A 453 24.67 -0.40 20.49
C ASP A 453 24.33 -0.45 19.01
N VAL A 454 23.04 -0.28 18.65
CA VAL A 454 22.58 -0.28 17.24
C VAL A 454 23.18 0.89 16.47
N ALA A 455 23.17 2.10 17.03
CA ALA A 455 23.75 3.28 16.40
C ALA A 455 25.26 3.13 16.20
N SER A 456 25.97 2.62 17.22
CA SER A 456 27.41 2.37 17.15
C SER A 456 27.76 1.33 16.09
N SER A 457 26.97 0.27 15.98
CA SER A 457 27.17 -0.76 14.93
C SER A 457 26.97 -0.19 13.52
N ALA A 458 26.16 0.85 13.38
CA ALA A 458 25.91 1.56 12.12
C ALA A 458 26.89 2.77 11.91
N GLY A 459 27.92 2.91 12.73
CA GLY A 459 28.93 3.98 12.60
C GLY A 459 28.50 5.34 13.14
N VAL A 460 27.47 5.40 13.98
CA VAL A 460 27.00 6.66 14.59
C VAL A 460 27.19 6.64 16.10
N GLN A 461 27.98 7.59 16.62
CA GLN A 461 28.11 7.76 18.05
C GLN A 461 27.03 8.69 18.57
N VAL A 462 26.24 8.18 19.50
CA VAL A 462 25.10 8.86 20.11
C VAL A 462 25.42 9.21 21.56
N GLU A 463 25.05 10.41 21.98
CA GLU A 463 25.26 10.90 23.34
C GLU A 463 23.94 11.42 23.94
N THR A 464 23.86 11.39 25.27
CA THR A 464 22.74 11.97 26.01
C THR A 464 22.82 13.51 26.02
N LEU A 465 21.69 14.19 25.83
CA LEU A 465 21.59 15.64 25.98
C LEU A 465 21.49 16.02 27.45
N GLU A 466 22.61 16.03 28.17
CA GLU A 466 22.62 16.48 29.55
C GLU A 466 22.21 17.96 29.67
N TYR A 467 21.37 18.27 30.64
CA TYR A 467 20.84 19.62 30.94
C TYR A 467 20.02 20.29 29.83
N ARG A 468 19.88 19.69 28.66
CA ARG A 468 19.18 20.25 27.50
C ARG A 468 17.97 19.40 27.03
N GLN A 469 17.42 18.56 27.91
CA GLN A 469 16.31 17.67 27.57
C GLN A 469 15.05 18.45 27.15
N ARG A 470 14.82 19.66 27.69
CA ARG A 470 13.72 20.53 27.25
C ARG A 470 13.91 21.04 25.83
N GLN A 471 15.12 21.49 25.46
CA GLN A 471 15.44 21.87 24.10
C GLN A 471 15.33 20.65 23.16
N GLY A 472 15.80 19.49 23.63
CA GLY A 472 15.67 18.21 22.93
C GLY A 472 14.21 17.89 22.62
N LEU A 473 13.31 17.94 23.61
CA LEU A 473 11.88 17.71 23.42
C LEU A 473 11.29 18.61 22.32
N ASN A 474 11.57 19.91 22.35
CA ASN A 474 11.05 20.82 21.33
C ASN A 474 11.69 20.62 19.97
N SER A 475 12.88 20.05 19.90
CA SER A 475 13.55 19.74 18.63
C SER A 475 13.11 18.39 18.03
N ILE A 476 12.57 17.45 18.80
CA ILE A 476 12.02 16.22 18.23
C ILE A 476 10.60 16.43 17.70
N LEU A 477 9.84 17.34 18.27
CA LEU A 477 8.50 17.63 17.75
C LEU A 477 8.56 18.12 16.29
N PRO A 478 7.67 17.65 15.39
CA PRO A 478 7.66 18.04 13.98
C PRO A 478 7.17 19.48 13.78
N LEU A 479 7.98 20.42 14.27
CA LEU A 479 7.72 21.86 14.22
C LEU A 479 8.69 22.60 13.28
N GLY A 480 9.73 21.94 12.76
CA GLY A 480 10.68 22.52 11.81
C GLY A 480 11.69 23.50 12.45
N LEU A 481 11.83 23.52 13.77
CA LEU A 481 12.76 24.40 14.48
C LEU A 481 13.69 23.62 15.41
N ASN A 482 14.99 23.66 15.15
CA ASN A 482 16.01 23.03 15.96
C ASN A 482 16.49 23.96 17.08
N HIS A 483 16.29 23.57 18.32
CA HIS A 483 16.80 24.28 19.52
C HIS A 483 18.16 23.74 20.02
N ILE A 484 18.72 22.75 19.32
CA ILE A 484 19.99 22.13 19.63
C ILE A 484 21.06 22.66 18.68
N GLU A 485 22.05 23.37 19.22
CA GLU A 485 23.13 23.96 18.42
C GLU A 485 24.25 22.94 18.07
N ILE A 486 23.98 21.64 18.20
CA ILE A 486 24.92 20.58 17.84
C ILE A 486 24.63 20.19 16.39
N SER A 487 25.47 20.63 15.48
CA SER A 487 25.35 20.32 14.06
C SER A 487 26.70 19.96 13.43
N ARG A 488 26.68 19.26 12.34
CA ARG A 488 27.82 18.88 11.53
C ARG A 488 27.60 19.30 10.08
N PRO A 489 28.65 19.80 9.40
CA PRO A 489 28.55 20.07 7.98
C PRO A 489 28.52 18.74 7.21
N PHE A 490 27.52 18.52 6.40
CA PHE A 490 27.36 17.39 5.49
C PHE A 490 27.18 17.89 4.07
N THR A 491 27.79 17.18 3.11
CA THR A 491 27.47 17.31 1.69
C THR A 491 26.11 16.70 1.39
N THR A 492 25.55 16.97 0.19
CA THR A 492 24.32 16.32 -0.25
C THR A 492 24.42 14.79 -0.16
N SER A 493 25.53 14.22 -0.64
CA SER A 493 25.74 12.77 -0.65
C SER A 493 25.80 12.17 0.75
N GLU A 494 26.45 12.84 1.70
CA GLU A 494 26.52 12.40 3.11
C GLU A 494 25.15 12.52 3.80
N ALA A 495 24.41 13.59 3.53
CA ALA A 495 23.08 13.77 4.10
C ALA A 495 22.09 12.72 3.57
N CYS A 496 22.21 12.31 2.31
CA CYS A 496 21.35 11.31 1.67
C CYS A 496 21.54 9.89 2.24
N ILE A 497 22.59 9.62 3.00
CA ILE A 497 22.78 8.35 3.73
C ILE A 497 21.67 8.17 4.80
N PHE A 498 21.13 9.27 5.33
CA PHE A 498 19.98 9.22 6.24
C PHE A 498 18.68 9.06 5.45
N VAL A 499 18.50 7.85 4.91
CA VAL A 499 17.31 7.48 4.14
C VAL A 499 16.13 7.27 5.08
N PRO A 500 14.98 7.95 4.87
CA PRO A 500 13.81 7.78 5.73
C PRO A 500 13.03 6.48 5.49
N PHE A 501 13.45 5.69 4.50
CA PHE A 501 12.78 4.47 4.09
C PHE A 501 13.45 3.24 4.70
N ALA A 502 12.65 2.30 5.14
CA ALA A 502 13.13 1.05 5.71
C ALA A 502 12.51 -0.14 5.00
N THR A 503 11.33 -0.53 5.43
CA THR A 503 10.58 -1.67 4.93
C THR A 503 9.16 -1.24 4.68
N GLN A 504 8.67 -1.52 3.50
CA GLN A 504 7.30 -1.17 3.16
C GLN A 504 6.32 -1.93 4.06
N GLU A 505 5.49 -1.18 4.73
CA GLU A 505 4.35 -1.70 5.47
C GLU A 505 3.13 -1.73 4.54
N LEU A 506 2.31 -2.75 4.68
CA LEU A 506 1.07 -2.87 3.93
C LEU A 506 -0.08 -3.01 4.93
N GLU A 507 -0.80 -1.92 5.14
CA GLU A 507 -1.97 -1.87 6.01
C GLU A 507 -3.09 -1.10 5.31
N GLN A 508 -3.95 -1.82 4.60
CA GLN A 508 -5.05 -1.25 3.84
C GLN A 508 -6.40 -1.62 4.45
N GLU A 509 -7.25 -0.63 4.64
CA GLU A 509 -8.58 -0.81 5.20
C GLU A 509 -9.47 -1.70 4.31
N GLY A 510 -10.24 -2.59 4.93
CA GLY A 510 -11.12 -3.54 4.25
C GLY A 510 -10.36 -4.59 3.43
N GLY A 511 -9.09 -4.80 3.72
CA GLY A 511 -8.25 -5.85 3.14
C GLY A 511 -8.33 -7.18 3.85
N SER A 512 -7.74 -8.20 3.22
CA SER A 512 -7.51 -9.51 3.82
C SER A 512 -6.16 -9.53 4.56
N TRP A 513 -6.08 -10.35 5.61
CA TRP A 513 -4.85 -10.53 6.37
C TRP A 513 -3.89 -11.49 5.68
N TYR A 514 -2.67 -11.01 5.40
CA TYR A 514 -1.57 -11.76 4.77
C TYR A 514 -0.41 -12.01 5.73
N TYR A 515 -0.72 -12.42 6.96
CA TYR A 515 0.25 -12.70 8.03
C TYR A 515 1.03 -11.48 8.54
N GLN A 516 2.27 -11.69 8.95
CA GLN A 516 3.13 -10.65 9.51
C GLN A 516 4.30 -10.34 8.59
N ASN A 517 4.69 -9.08 8.54
CA ASN A 517 5.93 -8.66 7.90
C ASN A 517 7.12 -9.29 8.66
N LYS A 518 7.98 -10.00 7.96
CA LYS A 518 9.14 -10.69 8.55
C LYS A 518 10.10 -9.74 9.26
N LEU A 519 10.20 -8.50 8.82
CA LEU A 519 11.18 -7.52 9.32
C LEU A 519 10.64 -6.70 10.49
N SER A 520 9.42 -6.18 10.38
CA SER A 520 8.80 -5.34 11.40
C SER A 520 7.90 -6.12 12.36
N ASN A 521 7.54 -7.36 12.04
CA ASN A 521 6.50 -8.17 12.67
C ASN A 521 5.09 -7.55 12.68
N ASN A 522 4.86 -6.44 12.00
CA ASN A 522 3.55 -5.82 11.86
C ASN A 522 2.62 -6.70 11.03
N LEU A 523 1.32 -6.61 11.31
CA LEU A 523 0.30 -7.31 10.53
C LEU A 523 0.23 -6.73 9.12
N VAL A 524 0.10 -7.61 8.12
CA VAL A 524 0.02 -7.23 6.71
C VAL A 524 -1.42 -7.36 6.25
N PHE A 525 -2.03 -6.25 5.85
CA PHE A 525 -3.38 -6.19 5.29
C PHE A 525 -3.34 -5.58 3.90
N GLY A 526 -3.82 -6.32 2.91
CA GLY A 526 -3.92 -5.83 1.53
C GLY A 526 -5.33 -5.90 1.00
N ASN A 527 -5.79 -4.82 0.39
CA ASN A 527 -7.09 -4.77 -0.26
C ASN A 527 -6.91 -4.85 -1.77
N ARG A 528 -7.13 -6.03 -2.35
CA ARG A 528 -6.96 -6.27 -3.78
C ARG A 528 -7.82 -5.38 -4.66
N ALA A 529 -8.87 -4.77 -4.11
CA ALA A 529 -9.69 -3.79 -4.84
C ALA A 529 -8.92 -2.51 -5.18
N ASN A 530 -7.79 -2.25 -4.51
CA ASN A 530 -6.94 -1.08 -4.76
C ASN A 530 -5.87 -1.35 -5.85
N LEU A 531 -5.74 -2.60 -6.31
CA LEU A 531 -4.77 -2.98 -7.33
C LEU A 531 -5.25 -2.61 -8.73
N ALA A 532 -4.33 -2.24 -9.61
CA ALA A 532 -4.63 -1.91 -11.00
C ALA A 532 -4.97 -3.16 -11.82
N SER A 533 -4.35 -4.31 -11.49
CA SER A 533 -4.64 -5.59 -12.12
C SER A 533 -5.43 -6.51 -11.19
N PRO A 534 -6.54 -7.13 -11.64
CA PRO A 534 -7.30 -8.08 -10.85
C PRO A 534 -6.69 -9.49 -10.87
N VAL A 535 -5.63 -9.71 -11.65
CA VAL A 535 -4.98 -11.02 -11.79
C VAL A 535 -3.91 -11.19 -10.73
N GLY A 536 -3.86 -12.37 -10.13
CA GLY A 536 -2.87 -12.71 -9.13
C GLY A 536 -2.43 -14.17 -9.18
N PHE A 537 -1.33 -14.48 -8.48
CA PHE A 537 -0.76 -15.82 -8.38
C PHE A 537 -0.35 -16.15 -6.96
N ILE A 538 -0.53 -17.42 -6.60
CA ILE A 538 0.05 -18.04 -5.41
C ILE A 538 0.95 -19.16 -5.90
N SER A 539 2.26 -19.00 -5.77
CA SER A 539 3.26 -19.96 -6.25
C SER A 539 4.06 -20.56 -5.11
N GLY A 540 4.34 -21.86 -5.19
CA GLY A 540 5.18 -22.52 -4.20
C GLY A 540 5.31 -24.02 -4.44
N LYS A 541 6.47 -24.55 -4.07
CA LYS A 541 6.76 -25.98 -4.07
C LYS A 541 5.77 -26.75 -3.20
N THR A 542 5.54 -28.02 -3.48
CA THR A 542 4.77 -28.91 -2.62
C THR A 542 5.29 -28.87 -1.17
N GLY A 543 4.39 -28.75 -0.20
CA GLY A 543 4.74 -28.63 1.22
C GLY A 543 5.21 -27.24 1.68
N SER A 544 5.21 -26.22 0.80
CA SER A 544 5.55 -24.83 1.15
C SER A 544 4.48 -24.11 1.99
N GLY A 545 3.27 -24.65 2.11
CA GLY A 545 2.13 -23.99 2.76
C GLY A 545 1.16 -23.29 1.81
N LYS A 546 1.29 -23.52 0.50
CA LYS A 546 0.48 -22.89 -0.55
C LYS A 546 -1.03 -23.07 -0.34
N GLY A 547 -1.51 -24.29 -0.12
CA GLY A 547 -2.94 -24.58 0.12
C GLY A 547 -3.46 -23.89 1.38
N PHE A 548 -2.66 -23.84 2.43
CA PHE A 548 -3.00 -23.12 3.67
C PHE A 548 -3.13 -21.60 3.41
N PHE A 549 -2.17 -21.00 2.71
CA PHE A 549 -2.23 -19.59 2.35
C PHE A 549 -3.44 -19.28 1.46
N ALA A 550 -3.71 -20.10 0.45
CA ALA A 550 -4.85 -19.92 -0.44
C ALA A 550 -6.18 -19.95 0.31
N LYS A 551 -6.34 -20.90 1.26
CA LYS A 551 -7.54 -20.99 2.10
C LYS A 551 -7.67 -19.81 3.06
N ASN A 552 -6.55 -19.33 3.64
CA ASN A 552 -6.55 -18.12 4.46
C ASN A 552 -6.95 -16.88 3.63
N GLU A 553 -6.49 -16.77 2.40
CA GLU A 553 -6.84 -15.65 1.50
C GLU A 553 -8.32 -15.72 1.09
N ILE A 554 -8.84 -16.92 0.80
CA ILE A 554 -10.26 -17.13 0.51
C ILE A 554 -11.11 -16.75 1.71
N GLU A 555 -10.78 -17.23 2.91
CA GLU A 555 -11.48 -16.88 4.14
C GLU A 555 -11.42 -15.37 4.42
N GLY A 556 -10.24 -14.77 4.31
CA GLY A 556 -10.06 -13.32 4.43
C GLY A 556 -10.92 -12.54 3.44
N THR A 557 -11.11 -13.04 2.23
CA THR A 557 -11.99 -12.47 1.21
C THR A 557 -13.46 -12.62 1.62
N LEU A 558 -13.88 -13.80 2.09
CA LEU A 558 -15.24 -14.04 2.57
C LEU A 558 -15.59 -13.11 3.74
N LEU A 559 -14.65 -12.86 4.64
CA LEU A 559 -14.86 -12.00 5.81
C LEU A 559 -14.78 -10.50 5.49
N SER A 560 -13.88 -10.09 4.58
CA SER A 560 -13.70 -8.66 4.22
C SER A 560 -14.69 -8.17 3.18
N LYS A 561 -15.23 -9.06 2.33
CA LYS A 561 -16.13 -8.76 1.21
C LYS A 561 -17.44 -9.58 1.31
N PRO A 562 -18.30 -9.31 2.31
CA PRO A 562 -19.47 -10.15 2.59
C PRO A 562 -20.50 -10.24 1.46
N ASP A 563 -20.51 -9.28 0.55
CA ASP A 563 -21.45 -9.22 -0.56
C ASP A 563 -20.94 -9.91 -1.84
N ASP A 564 -19.64 -10.21 -1.93
CA ASP A 564 -19.01 -10.76 -3.12
C ASP A 564 -19.18 -12.30 -3.20
N GLN A 565 -19.03 -12.85 -4.40
CA GLN A 565 -19.08 -14.29 -4.63
C GLN A 565 -17.68 -14.88 -4.83
N VAL A 566 -17.42 -16.02 -4.20
CA VAL A 566 -16.16 -16.77 -4.32
C VAL A 566 -16.41 -18.07 -5.09
N ILE A 567 -15.61 -18.33 -6.12
CA ILE A 567 -15.67 -19.53 -6.97
C ILE A 567 -14.31 -20.19 -6.98
N ILE A 568 -14.26 -21.50 -6.77
CA ILE A 568 -13.04 -22.28 -6.64
C ILE A 568 -13.05 -23.42 -7.66
N PHE A 569 -12.02 -23.48 -8.51
CA PHE A 569 -11.68 -24.65 -9.29
C PHE A 569 -10.74 -25.53 -8.46
N ASP A 570 -11.26 -26.64 -7.96
CA ASP A 570 -10.56 -27.53 -7.05
C ASP A 570 -10.11 -28.81 -7.79
N ARG A 571 -8.81 -28.96 -7.98
CA ARG A 571 -8.23 -30.12 -8.67
C ARG A 571 -7.88 -31.25 -7.70
N ALA A 572 -7.51 -30.93 -6.49
CA ALA A 572 -7.06 -31.88 -5.50
C ALA A 572 -8.19 -32.40 -4.58
N GLY A 573 -9.33 -31.71 -4.55
CA GLY A 573 -10.44 -31.99 -3.61
C GLY A 573 -10.16 -31.49 -2.19
N GLU A 574 -9.34 -30.44 -2.06
CA GLU A 574 -8.89 -29.93 -0.76
C GLU A 574 -9.78 -28.82 -0.20
N TYR A 575 -10.68 -28.21 -0.99
CA TYR A 575 -11.49 -27.06 -0.57
C TYR A 575 -12.89 -27.41 -0.09
N LYS A 576 -13.26 -28.71 -0.11
CA LYS A 576 -14.61 -29.17 0.26
C LYS A 576 -15.03 -28.65 1.63
N LEU A 577 -14.19 -28.86 2.64
CA LEU A 577 -14.50 -28.46 4.02
C LEU A 577 -14.67 -26.93 4.14
N LEU A 578 -13.86 -26.15 3.46
CA LEU A 578 -13.96 -24.69 3.48
C LEU A 578 -15.27 -24.20 2.86
N VAL A 579 -15.62 -24.73 1.69
CA VAL A 579 -16.86 -24.36 0.98
C VAL A 579 -18.10 -24.74 1.76
N GLU A 580 -18.17 -25.97 2.27
CA GLU A 580 -19.30 -26.46 3.08
C GLU A 580 -19.40 -25.71 4.41
N HIS A 581 -18.28 -25.40 5.05
CA HIS A 581 -18.22 -24.59 6.27
C HIS A 581 -18.78 -23.18 6.06
N ALA A 582 -18.42 -22.54 4.96
CA ALA A 582 -18.95 -21.23 4.59
C ALA A 582 -20.45 -21.26 4.19
N GLY A 583 -21.08 -22.43 4.16
CA GLY A 583 -22.47 -22.63 3.72
C GLY A 583 -22.64 -22.55 2.21
N GLY A 584 -21.57 -22.85 1.45
CA GLY A 584 -21.54 -22.84 0.00
C GLY A 584 -21.92 -24.16 -0.65
N THR A 585 -21.92 -24.17 -1.97
CA THR A 585 -22.20 -25.35 -2.81
C THR A 585 -20.87 -25.98 -3.25
N TYR A 586 -20.70 -27.28 -2.97
CA TYR A 586 -19.55 -28.03 -3.43
C TYR A 586 -20.00 -29.20 -4.31
N ALA A 587 -19.59 -29.19 -5.58
CA ALA A 587 -19.94 -30.21 -6.57
C ALA A 587 -18.69 -30.93 -7.07
N SER A 588 -18.76 -32.27 -7.18
CA SER A 588 -17.67 -33.10 -7.68
C SER A 588 -18.03 -33.69 -9.03
N PHE A 589 -17.13 -33.54 -10.00
CA PHE A 589 -17.27 -34.06 -11.36
C PHE A 589 -16.38 -35.27 -11.55
N GLY A 590 -16.88 -36.27 -12.28
CA GLY A 590 -16.12 -37.48 -12.57
C GLY A 590 -17.01 -38.59 -13.12
N VAL A 591 -16.40 -39.70 -13.49
CA VAL A 591 -17.12 -40.84 -14.01
C VAL A 591 -18.02 -41.45 -12.94
N GLY A 592 -19.35 -41.46 -13.18
CA GLY A 592 -20.34 -42.04 -12.25
C GLY A 592 -20.73 -41.11 -11.10
N LEU A 593 -20.40 -39.84 -11.15
CA LEU A 593 -20.89 -38.79 -10.25
C LEU A 593 -22.09 -38.06 -10.86
N ASP A 594 -22.96 -37.55 -10.00
CA ASP A 594 -24.27 -36.99 -10.42
C ASP A 594 -24.23 -35.47 -10.70
N ALA A 595 -23.08 -34.82 -10.61
CA ALA A 595 -22.96 -33.40 -10.91
C ALA A 595 -22.68 -33.13 -12.39
N HIS A 596 -23.43 -32.17 -12.97
CA HIS A 596 -23.36 -31.85 -14.40
C HIS A 596 -23.09 -30.37 -14.63
N LEU A 597 -22.26 -30.07 -15.63
CA LEU A 597 -21.92 -28.73 -16.04
C LEU A 597 -22.08 -28.58 -17.56
N ASN A 598 -23.00 -27.72 -18.00
CA ASN A 598 -23.27 -27.46 -19.41
C ASN A 598 -22.31 -26.41 -20.00
N PRO A 599 -21.39 -26.77 -20.90
CA PRO A 599 -20.52 -25.80 -21.57
C PRO A 599 -21.27 -24.80 -22.43
N LEU A 600 -22.45 -25.17 -22.94
CA LEU A 600 -23.30 -24.34 -23.77
C LEU A 600 -24.36 -23.56 -22.97
N GLY A 601 -24.41 -23.71 -21.64
CA GLY A 601 -25.35 -23.00 -20.76
C GLY A 601 -25.30 -21.49 -20.97
N MET A 602 -26.46 -20.85 -21.07
CA MET A 602 -26.61 -19.40 -21.19
C MET A 602 -27.07 -18.78 -19.88
N ASP A 603 -26.63 -17.57 -19.57
CA ASP A 603 -27.16 -16.85 -18.42
C ASP A 603 -28.49 -16.17 -18.81
N LYS A 604 -29.59 -16.70 -18.30
CA LYS A 604 -30.96 -16.20 -18.57
C LYS A 604 -31.23 -14.82 -17.90
N ARG A 605 -30.35 -14.37 -17.02
CA ARG A 605 -30.50 -13.10 -16.28
C ARG A 605 -29.94 -11.89 -17.05
N ARG A 606 -29.29 -12.12 -18.20
CA ARG A 606 -28.67 -11.09 -19.03
C ARG A 606 -29.61 -10.62 -20.13
N GLU A 607 -30.64 -9.86 -19.77
CA GLU A 607 -31.55 -9.24 -20.75
C GLU A 607 -30.89 -8.09 -21.55
N SER A 608 -29.78 -7.56 -21.09
CA SER A 608 -29.11 -6.36 -21.67
C SER A 608 -28.09 -6.65 -22.77
N GLU A 609 -27.62 -7.89 -22.93
CA GLU A 609 -26.64 -8.22 -23.95
C GLU A 609 -27.27 -8.80 -25.21
N ASP A 610 -26.76 -8.35 -26.38
CA ASP A 610 -27.17 -8.89 -27.65
C ASP A 610 -26.93 -10.41 -27.72
N PHE A 611 -28.00 -11.17 -28.00
CA PHE A 611 -27.95 -12.62 -28.09
C PHE A 611 -26.89 -13.13 -29.09
N GLY A 612 -26.65 -12.38 -30.18
CA GLY A 612 -25.60 -12.72 -31.15
C GLY A 612 -24.21 -12.66 -30.56
N THR A 613 -23.95 -11.70 -29.70
CA THR A 613 -22.66 -11.57 -29.00
C THR A 613 -22.43 -12.74 -28.05
N GLN A 614 -23.42 -13.17 -27.28
CA GLN A 614 -23.33 -14.35 -26.42
C GLN A 614 -23.04 -15.61 -27.19
N VAL A 615 -23.73 -15.83 -28.34
CA VAL A 615 -23.49 -16.98 -29.23
C VAL A 615 -22.08 -16.98 -29.82
N ALA A 616 -21.56 -15.83 -30.21
CA ALA A 616 -20.17 -15.70 -30.70
C ALA A 616 -19.14 -16.12 -29.65
N PHE A 617 -19.33 -15.73 -28.42
CA PHE A 617 -18.45 -16.17 -27.32
C PHE A 617 -18.53 -17.69 -27.06
N LYS A 618 -19.74 -18.26 -27.14
CA LYS A 618 -19.89 -19.72 -27.05
C LYS A 618 -19.17 -20.45 -28.17
N ALA A 619 -19.21 -19.90 -29.39
CA ALA A 619 -18.46 -20.45 -30.51
C ALA A 619 -16.94 -20.44 -30.27
N ASP A 620 -16.39 -19.32 -29.74
CA ASP A 620 -14.97 -19.24 -29.37
C ASP A 620 -14.59 -20.26 -28.30
N ALA A 621 -15.43 -20.44 -27.27
CA ALA A 621 -15.24 -21.46 -26.25
C ALA A 621 -15.25 -22.88 -26.81
N MET A 622 -16.21 -23.20 -27.71
CA MET A 622 -16.30 -24.51 -28.38
C MET A 622 -15.08 -24.77 -29.25
N ILE A 623 -14.53 -23.77 -29.93
CA ILE A 623 -13.27 -23.88 -30.67
C ILE A 623 -12.11 -24.24 -29.74
N ALA A 624 -11.98 -23.55 -28.59
CA ALA A 624 -10.94 -23.83 -27.60
C ALA A 624 -11.10 -25.25 -26.99
N GLN A 625 -12.34 -25.68 -26.73
CA GLN A 625 -12.65 -27.02 -26.23
C GLN A 625 -12.34 -28.11 -27.27
N ALA A 626 -12.63 -27.87 -28.53
CA ALA A 626 -12.30 -28.79 -29.62
C ALA A 626 -10.77 -29.00 -29.73
N ALA A 627 -10.00 -27.94 -29.54
CA ALA A 627 -8.54 -28.04 -29.49
C ALA A 627 -8.06 -28.85 -28.26
N ALA A 628 -8.67 -28.62 -27.10
CA ALA A 628 -8.38 -29.40 -25.89
C ALA A 628 -8.78 -30.87 -26.02
N ALA A 629 -9.90 -31.18 -26.71
CA ALA A 629 -10.36 -32.53 -26.98
C ALA A 629 -9.40 -33.33 -27.85
N ALA A 630 -8.68 -32.68 -28.76
CA ALA A 630 -7.69 -33.32 -29.62
C ALA A 630 -6.42 -33.76 -28.86
N ASN A 631 -6.20 -33.29 -27.64
CA ASN A 631 -5.03 -33.59 -26.79
C ASN A 631 -3.68 -33.32 -27.49
N GLU A 632 -3.67 -32.44 -28.51
CA GLU A 632 -2.49 -32.07 -29.29
C GLU A 632 -2.00 -30.69 -28.93
N THR A 633 -0.72 -30.59 -28.58
CA THR A 633 -0.06 -29.32 -28.17
C THR A 633 0.03 -28.27 -29.30
N MET A 634 -0.26 -28.68 -30.53
CA MET A 634 -0.06 -27.86 -31.75
C MET A 634 -1.29 -27.82 -32.68
N THR A 635 -2.47 -28.26 -32.25
CA THR A 635 -3.65 -28.23 -33.15
C THR A 635 -4.15 -26.79 -33.34
N VAL A 636 -3.76 -26.18 -34.42
CA VAL A 636 -4.36 -24.94 -34.91
C VAL A 636 -5.48 -25.33 -35.84
N PHE A 637 -6.73 -25.07 -35.50
CA PHE A 637 -7.84 -25.23 -36.42
C PHE A 637 -7.66 -24.31 -37.62
N SER A 638 -7.93 -24.86 -38.82
CA SER A 638 -8.04 -24.06 -40.02
C SER A 638 -9.22 -23.07 -39.89
N GLU A 639 -9.22 -22.03 -40.71
CA GLU A 639 -10.33 -21.06 -40.70
C GLU A 639 -11.65 -21.72 -41.13
N GLU A 640 -11.57 -22.78 -41.99
CA GLU A 640 -12.72 -23.58 -42.39
C GLU A 640 -13.30 -24.38 -41.20
N GLU A 641 -12.44 -25.03 -40.39
CA GLU A 641 -12.87 -25.78 -39.21
C GLU A 641 -13.51 -24.84 -38.16
N ARG A 642 -12.93 -23.67 -37.94
CA ARG A 642 -13.49 -22.64 -37.06
C ARG A 642 -14.85 -22.18 -37.56
N SER A 643 -14.99 -21.91 -38.86
CA SER A 643 -16.24 -21.49 -39.47
C SER A 643 -17.33 -22.56 -39.34
N ILE A 644 -16.96 -23.87 -39.44
CA ILE A 644 -17.89 -24.97 -39.18
C ILE A 644 -18.38 -24.98 -37.75
N ILE A 645 -17.48 -24.88 -36.77
CA ILE A 645 -17.84 -24.86 -35.35
C ILE A 645 -18.75 -23.66 -35.07
N GLN A 646 -18.38 -22.47 -35.52
CA GLN A 646 -19.17 -21.25 -35.34
C GLN A 646 -20.57 -21.41 -35.93
N ARG A 647 -20.69 -21.87 -37.16
CA ARG A 647 -21.96 -22.11 -37.85
C ARG A 647 -22.85 -23.12 -37.12
N CYS A 648 -22.28 -24.19 -36.59
CA CYS A 648 -23.03 -25.19 -35.83
C CYS A 648 -23.56 -24.58 -34.51
N VAL A 649 -22.72 -23.83 -33.79
CA VAL A 649 -23.15 -23.13 -32.57
C VAL A 649 -24.25 -22.13 -32.86
N GLU A 650 -24.09 -21.30 -33.89
CA GLU A 650 -25.14 -20.35 -34.31
C GLU A 650 -26.45 -21.04 -34.70
N ASN A 651 -26.42 -22.21 -35.39
CA ASN A 651 -27.58 -22.95 -35.79
C ASN A 651 -28.35 -23.52 -34.58
N ILE A 652 -27.66 -24.12 -33.61
CA ILE A 652 -28.35 -24.69 -32.42
C ILE A 652 -28.96 -23.59 -31.57
N PHE A 653 -28.28 -22.45 -31.35
CA PHE A 653 -28.82 -21.35 -30.59
C PHE A 653 -29.92 -20.60 -31.35
N ARG A 654 -29.86 -20.51 -32.69
CA ARG A 654 -30.95 -19.95 -33.47
C ARG A 654 -32.21 -20.78 -33.33
N ARG A 655 -32.11 -22.13 -33.39
CA ARG A 655 -33.23 -23.03 -33.12
C ARG A 655 -33.78 -22.86 -31.72
N TYR A 656 -32.93 -22.84 -30.73
CA TYR A 656 -33.31 -22.60 -29.33
C TYR A 656 -34.07 -21.29 -29.18
N ASN A 657 -33.59 -20.20 -29.78
CA ASN A 657 -34.26 -18.89 -29.71
C ASN A 657 -35.61 -18.86 -30.44
N MET A 658 -35.78 -19.63 -31.51
CA MET A 658 -37.02 -19.68 -32.29
C MET A 658 -38.07 -20.63 -31.69
N GLU A 659 -37.65 -21.78 -31.21
CA GLU A 659 -38.52 -22.87 -30.80
C GLU A 659 -38.74 -22.94 -29.29
N GLY A 660 -37.82 -22.36 -28.52
CA GLY A 660 -37.77 -22.53 -27.07
C GLY A 660 -37.35 -23.93 -26.66
N GLY A 661 -37.62 -24.33 -25.46
CA GLY A 661 -37.35 -25.66 -24.92
C GLY A 661 -36.18 -25.68 -23.92
N ARG A 662 -35.50 -26.83 -23.82
CA ARG A 662 -34.32 -26.98 -22.99
C ARG A 662 -33.11 -26.25 -23.56
N GLU A 663 -32.21 -25.84 -22.73
CA GLU A 663 -30.94 -25.27 -23.20
C GLU A 663 -30.16 -26.26 -24.05
N PRO A 664 -29.46 -25.80 -25.10
CA PRO A 664 -28.61 -26.66 -25.89
C PRO A 664 -27.53 -27.32 -25.02
N ILE A 665 -27.27 -28.62 -25.24
CA ILE A 665 -26.21 -29.38 -24.60
C ILE A 665 -25.21 -29.90 -25.65
N LEU A 666 -24.15 -30.57 -25.26
CA LEU A 666 -23.12 -31.05 -26.20
C LEU A 666 -23.66 -32.01 -27.24
N GLU A 667 -24.71 -32.82 -26.96
CA GLU A 667 -25.35 -33.69 -27.91
C GLU A 667 -25.95 -32.91 -29.06
N ASP A 668 -26.60 -31.77 -28.81
CA ASP A 668 -27.17 -30.93 -29.86
C ASP A 668 -26.11 -30.39 -30.79
N PHE A 669 -24.96 -30.03 -30.26
CA PHE A 669 -23.79 -29.58 -31.03
C PHE A 669 -23.18 -30.73 -31.83
N TYR A 670 -23.03 -31.91 -31.23
CA TYR A 670 -22.49 -33.11 -31.85
C TYR A 670 -23.37 -33.53 -33.03
N GLU A 671 -24.68 -33.60 -32.83
CA GLU A 671 -25.64 -33.94 -33.89
C GLU A 671 -25.70 -32.88 -35.02
N GLU A 672 -25.53 -31.60 -34.68
CA GLU A 672 -25.44 -30.54 -35.67
C GLU A 672 -24.16 -30.65 -36.52
N LEU A 673 -23.01 -31.01 -35.92
CA LEU A 673 -21.78 -31.31 -36.67
C LEU A 673 -21.96 -32.46 -37.63
N LYS A 674 -22.64 -33.52 -37.21
CA LYS A 674 -22.92 -34.70 -38.08
C LYS A 674 -23.82 -34.36 -39.26
N ARG A 675 -24.65 -33.34 -39.16
CA ARG A 675 -25.53 -32.86 -40.24
C ARG A 675 -24.80 -32.04 -41.31
N GLN A 676 -23.59 -31.55 -40.98
CA GLN A 676 -22.81 -30.77 -41.94
C GLN A 676 -22.26 -31.64 -43.06
N PRO A 677 -22.24 -31.16 -44.32
CA PRO A 677 -21.80 -31.94 -45.44
C PRO A 677 -20.28 -32.09 -45.55
N GLU A 678 -19.51 -31.26 -44.86
CA GLU A 678 -18.06 -31.23 -44.94
C GLU A 678 -17.43 -32.40 -44.14
N PRO A 679 -16.46 -33.15 -44.72
CA PRO A 679 -15.74 -34.22 -43.99
C PRO A 679 -15.02 -33.73 -42.73
N MET A 680 -14.61 -32.48 -42.71
CA MET A 680 -13.96 -31.85 -41.53
C MET A 680 -14.93 -31.80 -40.34
N ALA A 681 -16.20 -31.56 -40.57
CA ALA A 681 -17.23 -31.56 -39.52
C ALA A 681 -17.37 -32.94 -38.86
N GLN A 682 -17.26 -34.01 -39.61
CA GLN A 682 -17.27 -35.39 -39.10
C GLN A 682 -16.04 -35.66 -38.23
N ASN A 683 -14.87 -35.17 -38.64
CA ASN A 683 -13.65 -35.26 -37.82
C ASN A 683 -13.77 -34.50 -36.52
N ILE A 684 -14.37 -33.31 -36.53
CA ILE A 684 -14.63 -32.53 -35.31
C ILE A 684 -15.65 -33.28 -34.43
N ALA A 685 -16.71 -33.84 -35.00
CA ALA A 685 -17.71 -34.62 -34.26
C ALA A 685 -17.08 -35.81 -33.52
N LEU A 686 -16.18 -36.54 -34.15
CA LEU A 686 -15.45 -37.66 -33.51
C LEU A 686 -14.65 -37.24 -32.28
N ARG A 687 -14.14 -36.00 -32.25
CA ARG A 687 -13.44 -35.48 -31.07
C ARG A 687 -14.38 -35.27 -29.89
N TYR A 688 -15.64 -34.91 -30.14
CA TYR A 688 -16.66 -34.72 -29.11
C TYR A 688 -17.38 -35.98 -28.68
N GLU A 689 -17.31 -37.08 -29.45
CA GLU A 689 -18.08 -38.34 -29.24
C GLU A 689 -17.90 -38.86 -27.81
N ARG A 690 -16.68 -38.85 -27.26
CA ARG A 690 -16.38 -39.31 -25.91
C ARG A 690 -17.00 -38.48 -24.77
N PHE A 691 -17.36 -37.24 -25.07
CA PHE A 691 -18.03 -36.36 -24.09
C PHE A 691 -19.56 -36.45 -24.18
N VAL A 692 -20.09 -36.98 -25.26
CA VAL A 692 -21.52 -37.10 -25.52
C VAL A 692 -22.02 -38.48 -25.17
N SER A 693 -21.39 -39.55 -25.73
CA SER A 693 -21.84 -40.93 -25.63
C SER A 693 -20.97 -41.84 -24.77
N GLY A 694 -19.85 -41.33 -24.22
CA GLY A 694 -18.91 -42.08 -23.38
C GLY A 694 -19.25 -41.99 -21.89
N TYR A 695 -18.41 -42.66 -21.05
CA TYR A 695 -18.51 -42.61 -19.60
C TYR A 695 -18.24 -41.22 -19.02
N SER A 696 -17.87 -40.24 -19.87
CA SER A 696 -17.48 -38.89 -19.48
C SER A 696 -18.55 -37.87 -19.88
N ASN A 697 -19.81 -38.26 -19.85
CA ASN A 697 -20.94 -37.47 -20.31
C ASN A 697 -21.46 -36.39 -19.32
N PHE A 698 -20.75 -36.17 -18.21
CA PHE A 698 -21.15 -35.17 -17.21
C PHE A 698 -21.15 -33.72 -17.73
N PHE A 699 -20.61 -33.48 -18.93
CA PHE A 699 -20.76 -32.23 -19.68
C PHE A 699 -21.94 -32.22 -20.67
N ASN A 700 -22.62 -33.36 -20.85
CA ASN A 700 -23.72 -33.49 -21.80
C ASN A 700 -25.11 -33.45 -21.14
N HIS A 701 -25.26 -32.62 -20.15
CA HIS A 701 -26.52 -32.40 -19.42
C HIS A 701 -26.71 -30.91 -19.14
N GLU A 702 -27.92 -30.47 -18.81
CA GLU A 702 -28.15 -29.15 -18.26
C GLU A 702 -27.43 -29.05 -16.91
N THR A 703 -26.96 -27.84 -16.56
CA THR A 703 -26.31 -27.62 -15.26
C THR A 703 -27.31 -27.81 -14.13
N ASP A 704 -27.02 -28.71 -13.20
CA ASP A 704 -27.90 -29.09 -12.07
C ASP A 704 -27.36 -28.61 -10.73
N ILE A 705 -26.32 -27.76 -10.74
CA ILE A 705 -25.64 -27.25 -9.56
C ILE A 705 -26.14 -25.85 -9.24
N ASP A 706 -26.34 -25.53 -7.95
CA ASP A 706 -26.60 -24.18 -7.52
C ASP A 706 -25.34 -23.31 -7.61
N LEU A 707 -25.22 -22.59 -8.71
CA LEU A 707 -24.15 -21.66 -8.99
C LEU A 707 -24.43 -20.24 -8.41
N THR A 708 -25.55 -20.04 -7.74
CA THR A 708 -25.94 -18.76 -7.15
C THR A 708 -25.45 -18.62 -5.70
N ALA A 709 -25.00 -19.71 -5.10
CA ALA A 709 -24.44 -19.70 -3.75
C ALA A 709 -23.25 -18.73 -3.67
N ARG A 710 -23.09 -18.10 -2.53
CA ARG A 710 -22.00 -17.14 -2.30
C ARG A 710 -20.61 -17.76 -2.45
N THR A 711 -20.48 -19.01 -2.04
CA THR A 711 -19.24 -19.79 -2.18
C THR A 711 -19.53 -21.03 -3.00
N VAL A 712 -18.84 -21.21 -4.11
CA VAL A 712 -19.02 -22.34 -5.02
C VAL A 712 -17.69 -23.03 -5.23
N GLY A 713 -17.60 -24.30 -4.88
CA GLY A 713 -16.43 -25.15 -5.11
C GLY A 713 -16.77 -26.22 -6.16
N LEU A 714 -16.02 -26.26 -7.25
CA LEU A 714 -16.19 -27.27 -8.31
C LEU A 714 -14.95 -28.17 -8.36
N ASN A 715 -15.14 -29.42 -7.94
CA ASN A 715 -14.08 -30.42 -7.78
C ASN A 715 -13.93 -31.26 -9.05
N PHE A 716 -12.75 -31.23 -9.63
CA PHE A 716 -12.37 -31.98 -10.83
C PHE A 716 -11.30 -33.06 -10.55
N LYS A 717 -11.15 -33.49 -9.30
CA LYS A 717 -10.16 -34.52 -8.89
C LYS A 717 -10.28 -35.80 -9.66
N ASP A 718 -11.51 -36.26 -9.84
CA ASP A 718 -11.82 -37.55 -10.49
C ASP A 718 -11.97 -37.41 -12.02
N VAL A 719 -11.72 -36.20 -12.56
CA VAL A 719 -11.67 -35.95 -14.00
C VAL A 719 -10.30 -36.36 -14.54
N PRO A 720 -10.23 -37.26 -15.55
CA PRO A 720 -8.97 -37.68 -16.14
C PRO A 720 -8.16 -36.50 -16.71
N ASP A 721 -6.84 -36.53 -16.61
CA ASP A 721 -5.94 -35.47 -17.11
C ASP A 721 -6.17 -35.12 -18.58
N SER A 722 -6.52 -36.13 -19.40
CA SER A 722 -6.86 -35.95 -20.82
C SER A 722 -8.11 -35.07 -21.05
N MET A 723 -8.92 -34.88 -20.04
CA MET A 723 -10.15 -34.05 -20.06
C MET A 723 -10.07 -32.78 -19.24
N LEU A 724 -9.02 -32.62 -18.45
CA LEU A 724 -8.88 -31.51 -17.51
C LEU A 724 -8.97 -30.15 -18.19
N VAL A 725 -8.31 -30.00 -19.34
CA VAL A 725 -8.30 -28.73 -20.09
C VAL A 725 -9.69 -28.41 -20.63
N PHE A 726 -10.42 -29.42 -21.11
CA PHE A 726 -11.81 -29.28 -21.56
C PHE A 726 -12.70 -28.83 -20.40
N ALA A 727 -12.56 -29.49 -19.23
CA ALA A 727 -13.28 -29.17 -18.00
C ALA A 727 -13.02 -27.73 -17.57
N LEU A 728 -11.76 -27.30 -17.61
CA LEU A 728 -11.36 -25.97 -17.21
C LEU A 728 -11.91 -24.86 -18.12
N ILE A 729 -11.96 -25.09 -19.44
CA ILE A 729 -12.58 -24.14 -20.38
C ILE A 729 -14.09 -24.06 -20.11
N SER A 730 -14.75 -25.21 -19.90
CA SER A 730 -16.18 -25.27 -19.57
C SER A 730 -16.47 -24.52 -18.26
N PHE A 731 -15.60 -24.69 -17.27
CA PHE A 731 -15.66 -23.95 -16.01
C PHE A 731 -15.49 -22.45 -16.23
N CYS A 732 -14.48 -22.02 -16.99
CA CYS A 732 -14.26 -20.59 -17.27
C CYS A 732 -15.45 -19.94 -17.98
N GLU A 733 -16.12 -20.67 -18.91
CA GLU A 733 -17.34 -20.19 -19.55
C GLU A 733 -18.49 -20.00 -18.56
N THR A 734 -18.65 -20.96 -17.65
CA THR A 734 -19.66 -20.86 -16.60
C THR A 734 -19.39 -19.67 -15.69
N VAL A 735 -18.13 -19.54 -15.24
CA VAL A 735 -17.70 -18.42 -14.39
C VAL A 735 -17.88 -17.08 -15.11
N ARG A 736 -17.63 -17.02 -16.40
CA ARG A 736 -17.83 -15.80 -17.18
C ARG A 736 -19.29 -15.34 -17.13
N ASN A 737 -20.24 -16.25 -17.29
CA ASN A 737 -21.65 -15.93 -17.15
C ASN A 737 -21.99 -15.40 -15.74
N ILE A 738 -21.44 -16.06 -14.72
CA ILE A 738 -21.61 -15.64 -13.31
C ILE A 738 -21.02 -14.24 -13.08
N MET A 739 -19.82 -14.00 -13.61
CA MET A 739 -19.13 -12.71 -13.50
C MET A 739 -19.98 -11.56 -14.02
N TYR A 740 -20.57 -11.74 -15.20
CA TYR A 740 -21.44 -10.72 -15.77
C TYR A 740 -22.71 -10.51 -14.93
N SER A 741 -23.33 -11.59 -14.50
CA SER A 741 -24.52 -11.51 -13.64
C SER A 741 -24.22 -10.82 -12.29
N ASN A 742 -23.06 -11.08 -11.71
CA ASN A 742 -22.64 -10.42 -10.48
C ASN A 742 -22.35 -8.94 -10.70
N PHE A 743 -21.71 -8.59 -11.82
CA PHE A 743 -21.43 -7.21 -12.18
C PHE A 743 -22.73 -6.40 -12.34
N ASP A 744 -23.75 -6.94 -13.02
CA ASP A 744 -25.05 -6.30 -13.17
C ASP A 744 -25.77 -6.10 -11.81
N GLN A 745 -25.49 -6.95 -10.82
CA GLN A 745 -25.99 -6.84 -9.45
C GLN A 745 -25.11 -5.96 -8.53
N GLY A 746 -24.02 -5.37 -9.04
CA GLY A 746 -23.08 -4.60 -8.23
C GLY A 746 -22.17 -5.45 -7.34
N ARG A 747 -22.09 -6.76 -7.57
CA ARG A 747 -21.23 -7.70 -6.86
C ARG A 747 -19.93 -7.93 -7.62
N ARG A 748 -18.89 -8.32 -6.91
CA ARG A 748 -17.63 -8.78 -7.50
C ARG A 748 -17.53 -10.30 -7.43
N THR A 749 -16.72 -10.86 -8.32
CA THR A 749 -16.47 -12.31 -8.38
C THR A 749 -15.01 -12.58 -8.07
N TRP A 750 -14.74 -13.50 -7.15
CA TRP A 750 -13.40 -13.94 -6.79
C TRP A 750 -13.21 -15.36 -7.28
N LEU A 751 -12.31 -15.56 -8.22
CA LEU A 751 -12.04 -16.83 -8.88
C LEU A 751 -10.66 -17.35 -8.49
N TYR A 752 -10.64 -18.55 -7.92
CA TYR A 752 -9.42 -19.28 -7.58
C TYR A 752 -9.31 -20.52 -8.46
N ILE A 753 -8.17 -20.67 -9.14
CA ILE A 753 -7.91 -21.79 -10.06
C ILE A 753 -6.67 -22.53 -9.57
N GLU A 754 -6.87 -23.76 -9.11
CA GLU A 754 -5.79 -24.67 -8.76
C GLU A 754 -5.20 -25.33 -10.01
N GLU A 755 -3.87 -25.58 -10.01
CA GLU A 755 -3.11 -26.11 -11.15
C GLU A 755 -3.28 -25.26 -12.43
N MET A 756 -3.31 -23.94 -12.29
CA MET A 756 -3.51 -23.03 -13.40
C MET A 756 -2.46 -23.19 -14.52
N GLU A 757 -1.27 -23.68 -14.19
CA GLU A 757 -0.21 -23.98 -15.15
C GLU A 757 -0.64 -24.97 -16.24
N SER A 758 -1.65 -25.80 -15.98
CA SER A 758 -2.19 -26.74 -16.98
C SER A 758 -2.79 -26.04 -18.19
N LEU A 759 -3.32 -24.81 -18.04
CA LEU A 759 -3.83 -23.97 -19.14
C LEU A 759 -2.74 -23.54 -20.11
N PHE A 760 -1.53 -23.33 -19.63
CA PHE A 760 -0.45 -22.77 -20.43
C PHE A 760 0.22 -23.78 -21.36
N LYS A 761 -0.14 -25.05 -21.24
CA LYS A 761 0.37 -26.13 -22.11
C LYS A 761 -0.17 -26.03 -23.56
N TYR A 762 -1.34 -25.42 -23.77
CA TYR A 762 -2.05 -25.42 -25.03
C TYR A 762 -2.23 -24.00 -25.59
N PRO A 763 -1.65 -23.64 -26.76
CA PRO A 763 -1.71 -22.28 -27.29
C PRO A 763 -3.12 -21.73 -27.53
N SER A 764 -4.03 -22.59 -28.04
CA SER A 764 -5.43 -22.20 -28.28
C SER A 764 -6.20 -21.91 -27.00
N VAL A 765 -5.93 -22.68 -25.94
CA VAL A 765 -6.51 -22.47 -24.60
C VAL A 765 -5.96 -21.21 -23.97
N LEU A 766 -4.66 -20.98 -24.13
CA LEU A 766 -4.02 -19.77 -23.61
C LEU A 766 -4.60 -18.50 -24.25
N ASN A 767 -4.84 -18.49 -25.57
CA ASN A 767 -5.49 -17.37 -26.23
C ASN A 767 -6.90 -17.10 -25.70
N TYR A 768 -7.68 -18.14 -25.46
CA TYR A 768 -8.99 -18.04 -24.84
C TYR A 768 -8.85 -17.44 -23.41
N PHE A 769 -7.95 -18.01 -22.62
CA PHE A 769 -7.73 -17.58 -21.24
C PHE A 769 -7.23 -16.13 -21.15
N ARG A 770 -6.39 -15.68 -22.08
CA ARG A 770 -5.95 -14.28 -22.15
C ARG A 770 -7.10 -13.31 -22.37
N ARG A 771 -8.05 -13.65 -23.26
CA ARG A 771 -9.28 -12.86 -23.45
C ARG A 771 -10.10 -12.82 -22.16
N PHE A 772 -10.32 -13.97 -21.56
CA PHE A 772 -11.04 -14.09 -20.29
C PHE A 772 -10.39 -13.25 -19.18
N ALA A 773 -9.07 -13.32 -19.01
CA ALA A 773 -8.35 -12.52 -18.03
C ALA A 773 -8.47 -11.00 -18.26
N ASN A 774 -8.50 -10.56 -19.53
CA ASN A 774 -8.74 -9.15 -19.87
C ASN A 774 -10.18 -8.71 -19.54
N GLU A 775 -11.16 -9.60 -19.67
CA GLU A 775 -12.55 -9.33 -19.31
C GLU A 775 -12.71 -9.21 -17.79
N CYS A 776 -11.98 -10.00 -17.00
CA CYS A 776 -11.99 -9.95 -15.53
C CYS A 776 -11.83 -8.52 -15.02
N ARG A 777 -10.87 -7.76 -15.57
CA ARG A 777 -10.62 -6.37 -15.18
C ARG A 777 -11.83 -5.47 -15.43
N LYS A 778 -12.49 -5.66 -16.58
CA LYS A 778 -13.61 -4.82 -17.00
C LYS A 778 -14.86 -5.06 -16.14
N PHE A 779 -15.09 -6.30 -15.72
CA PHE A 779 -16.29 -6.74 -15.03
C PHE A 779 -16.07 -7.06 -13.54
N GLY A 780 -15.02 -6.50 -12.93
CA GLY A 780 -14.80 -6.56 -11.49
C GLY A 780 -14.57 -7.98 -10.95
N MET A 781 -13.96 -8.87 -11.73
CA MET A 781 -13.57 -10.19 -11.26
C MET A 781 -12.08 -10.24 -10.89
N TYR A 782 -11.79 -10.81 -9.73
CA TYR A 782 -10.43 -11.08 -9.26
C TYR A 782 -10.08 -12.53 -9.54
N LEU A 783 -9.03 -12.73 -10.34
CA LEU A 783 -8.55 -14.04 -10.74
C LEU A 783 -7.27 -14.38 -9.99
N THR A 784 -7.23 -15.53 -9.32
CA THR A 784 -6.06 -16.02 -8.62
C THR A 784 -5.68 -17.40 -9.12
N GLY A 785 -4.52 -17.50 -9.76
CA GLY A 785 -3.92 -18.77 -10.17
C GLY A 785 -3.06 -19.37 -9.06
N ILE A 786 -3.29 -20.65 -8.74
CA ILE A 786 -2.48 -21.37 -7.76
C ILE A 786 -1.61 -22.35 -8.55
N THR A 787 -0.29 -22.23 -8.44
CA THR A 787 0.66 -23.00 -9.24
C THR A 787 1.77 -23.63 -8.40
N GLN A 788 2.24 -24.81 -8.84
CA GLN A 788 3.36 -25.51 -8.22
C GLN A 788 4.65 -25.42 -9.05
N SER A 789 4.54 -25.07 -10.34
CA SER A 789 5.66 -25.01 -11.27
C SER A 789 5.50 -23.85 -12.24
N THR A 790 6.59 -23.18 -12.53
CA THR A 790 6.67 -22.10 -13.51
C THR A 790 7.07 -22.57 -14.91
N GLU A 791 7.36 -23.86 -15.09
CA GLU A 791 7.91 -24.40 -16.35
C GLU A 791 7.08 -24.04 -17.58
N SER A 792 5.74 -24.15 -17.49
CA SER A 792 4.84 -23.79 -18.58
C SER A 792 4.77 -22.28 -18.83
N MET A 793 4.98 -21.47 -17.79
CA MET A 793 5.03 -20.01 -17.89
C MET A 793 6.32 -19.53 -18.59
N ILE A 794 7.44 -20.18 -18.29
CA ILE A 794 8.75 -19.88 -18.91
C ILE A 794 8.71 -20.12 -20.42
N ARG A 795 8.10 -21.24 -20.82
CA ARG A 795 8.06 -21.69 -22.23
C ARG A 795 7.14 -20.87 -23.13
N ASN A 796 6.22 -20.08 -22.56
CA ASN A 796 5.20 -19.36 -23.29
C ASN A 796 5.23 -17.86 -23.01
N GLN A 797 5.44 -17.04 -24.07
CA GLN A 797 5.52 -15.59 -23.94
C GLN A 797 4.21 -14.95 -23.47
N ASP A 798 3.07 -15.47 -23.91
CA ASP A 798 1.75 -14.96 -23.52
C ASP A 798 1.45 -15.26 -22.05
N ALA A 799 1.81 -16.45 -21.56
CA ALA A 799 1.70 -16.81 -20.14
C ALA A 799 2.59 -15.91 -19.28
N ASN A 800 3.83 -15.68 -19.71
CA ASN A 800 4.77 -14.78 -19.04
C ASN A 800 4.24 -13.33 -18.99
N ALA A 801 3.55 -12.87 -20.05
CA ALA A 801 2.92 -11.56 -20.08
C ALA A 801 1.78 -11.43 -19.05
N ILE A 802 0.96 -12.48 -18.86
CA ILE A 802 -0.10 -12.50 -17.86
C ILE A 802 0.50 -12.38 -16.44
N VAL A 803 1.56 -13.15 -16.17
CA VAL A 803 2.25 -13.13 -14.88
C VAL A 803 2.86 -11.76 -14.59
N LYS A 804 3.59 -11.18 -15.56
CA LYS A 804 4.23 -9.87 -15.40
C LYS A 804 3.25 -8.71 -15.21
N ASN A 805 2.02 -8.86 -15.68
CA ASN A 805 0.96 -7.88 -15.51
C ASN A 805 0.08 -8.15 -14.26
N SER A 806 0.52 -9.03 -13.38
CA SER A 806 -0.20 -9.36 -12.15
C SER A 806 0.30 -8.53 -10.99
N ASP A 807 -0.61 -7.90 -10.27
CA ASP A 807 -0.30 -7.02 -9.14
C ASP A 807 -0.37 -7.74 -7.78
N PHE A 808 -0.91 -8.95 -7.73
CA PHE A 808 -0.94 -9.80 -6.54
C PHE A 808 -0.17 -11.08 -6.78
N ILE A 809 1.00 -11.23 -6.18
CA ILE A 809 1.79 -12.47 -6.29
C ILE A 809 2.32 -12.86 -4.92
N MET A 810 1.89 -14.04 -4.44
CA MET A 810 2.47 -14.64 -3.25
C MET A 810 3.46 -15.73 -3.65
N LEU A 811 4.71 -15.51 -3.35
CA LEU A 811 5.79 -16.46 -3.56
C LEU A 811 6.14 -17.11 -2.22
N LEU A 812 5.78 -18.36 -2.06
CA LEU A 812 6.25 -19.21 -0.98
C LEU A 812 7.56 -19.88 -1.38
N LYS A 813 8.08 -20.79 -0.57
CA LYS A 813 9.28 -21.59 -0.87
C LYS A 813 9.25 -22.18 -2.28
N GLN A 814 10.29 -21.92 -3.07
CA GLN A 814 10.42 -22.33 -4.49
C GLN A 814 11.49 -23.41 -4.68
N SER A 815 11.45 -24.10 -5.83
CA SER A 815 12.59 -24.84 -6.35
C SER A 815 13.62 -23.85 -6.89
N LYS A 816 14.86 -24.32 -7.18
CA LYS A 816 15.91 -23.44 -7.71
C LYS A 816 15.51 -22.83 -9.07
N GLU A 817 14.96 -23.65 -9.96
CA GLU A 817 14.56 -23.19 -11.31
C GLU A 817 13.41 -22.18 -11.24
N ASP A 818 12.40 -22.46 -10.41
CA ASP A 818 11.24 -21.56 -10.23
C ASP A 818 11.67 -20.25 -9.55
N ARG A 819 12.54 -20.34 -8.54
CA ARG A 819 13.11 -19.16 -7.87
C ARG A 819 13.86 -18.25 -8.84
N ASP A 820 14.74 -18.82 -9.68
CA ASP A 820 15.51 -18.07 -10.64
C ASP A 820 14.60 -17.40 -11.70
N TYR A 821 13.53 -18.08 -12.10
CA TYR A 821 12.48 -17.50 -12.96
C TYR A 821 11.79 -16.29 -12.29
N TRP A 822 11.32 -16.46 -11.05
CA TRP A 822 10.63 -15.37 -10.35
C TRP A 822 11.57 -14.19 -10.10
N ALA A 823 12.83 -14.47 -9.78
CA ALA A 823 13.86 -13.44 -9.61
C ALA A 823 14.03 -12.58 -10.87
N ASP A 824 14.07 -13.21 -12.05
CA ASP A 824 14.19 -12.52 -13.33
C ASP A 824 12.87 -11.81 -13.72
N ALA A 825 11.74 -12.52 -13.66
CA ALA A 825 10.44 -12.02 -14.10
C ALA A 825 9.97 -10.79 -13.31
N LEU A 826 10.21 -10.77 -12.00
CA LEU A 826 9.81 -9.69 -11.09
C LEU A 826 10.95 -8.74 -10.73
N GLY A 827 12.15 -9.07 -11.14
CA GLY A 827 13.30 -8.27 -10.80
C GLY A 827 13.58 -8.25 -9.29
N LEU A 828 13.65 -9.42 -8.66
CA LEU A 828 13.86 -9.52 -7.22
C LEU A 828 15.32 -9.24 -6.84
N SER A 829 15.50 -8.61 -5.68
CA SER A 829 16.84 -8.44 -5.07
C SER A 829 17.34 -9.76 -4.45
N PRO A 830 18.64 -9.89 -4.14
CA PRO A 830 19.17 -11.06 -3.44
C PRO A 830 18.49 -11.33 -2.09
N LEU A 831 18.11 -10.29 -1.35
CA LEU A 831 17.42 -10.40 -0.06
C LEU A 831 15.98 -10.89 -0.22
N GLU A 832 15.28 -10.41 -1.26
CA GLU A 832 13.92 -10.89 -1.60
C GLU A 832 13.96 -12.34 -2.06
N VAL A 833 14.94 -12.73 -2.86
CA VAL A 833 15.18 -14.11 -3.31
C VAL A 833 15.43 -15.04 -2.12
N ALA A 834 16.16 -14.60 -1.11
CA ALA A 834 16.39 -15.40 0.11
C ALA A 834 15.10 -15.69 0.92
N CYS A 835 14.04 -14.90 0.72
CA CYS A 835 12.74 -15.16 1.37
C CYS A 835 11.99 -16.34 0.75
N ILE A 836 12.29 -16.71 -0.48
CA ILE A 836 11.63 -17.78 -1.25
C ILE A 836 12.53 -18.97 -1.52
N ASP A 837 13.72 -19.00 -0.92
CA ASP A 837 14.70 -20.07 -1.11
C ASP A 837 14.24 -21.42 -0.52
N GLU A 838 14.87 -22.49 -0.94
CA GLU A 838 14.59 -23.86 -0.43
C GLU A 838 14.76 -24.01 1.10
N GLY A 839 15.60 -23.15 1.70
CA GLY A 839 15.79 -23.07 3.15
C GLY A 839 14.69 -22.34 3.91
N ALA A 840 13.78 -21.63 3.24
CA ALA A 840 12.71 -20.86 3.89
C ALA A 840 11.77 -21.78 4.70
N PRO A 841 11.33 -21.39 5.90
CA PRO A 841 10.33 -22.12 6.66
C PRO A 841 9.01 -22.26 5.92
N ARG A 842 8.20 -23.27 6.28
CA ARG A 842 6.85 -23.45 5.74
C ARG A 842 5.98 -22.21 6.06
N GLY A 843 5.26 -21.70 5.07
CA GLY A 843 4.38 -20.53 5.20
C GLY A 843 5.09 -19.18 5.07
N TRP A 844 6.42 -19.16 5.06
CA TRP A 844 7.19 -17.94 4.81
C TRP A 844 7.36 -17.69 3.32
N GLY A 845 7.50 -16.41 2.93
CA GLY A 845 7.63 -16.06 1.53
C GLY A 845 7.74 -14.57 1.27
N LEU A 846 7.46 -14.19 0.03
CA LEU A 846 7.45 -12.81 -0.44
C LEU A 846 6.08 -12.51 -1.05
N LEU A 847 5.42 -11.48 -0.54
CA LEU A 847 4.19 -10.92 -1.10
C LEU A 847 4.53 -9.73 -1.99
N VAL A 848 4.17 -9.81 -3.26
CA VAL A 848 4.13 -8.66 -4.18
C VAL A 848 2.70 -8.18 -4.26
N PHE A 849 2.48 -6.92 -3.91
CA PHE A 849 1.15 -6.31 -3.84
C PHE A 849 1.20 -4.91 -4.50
N GLY A 850 0.89 -4.84 -5.79
CA GLY A 850 1.14 -3.65 -6.60
C GLY A 850 2.62 -3.29 -6.63
N SER A 851 2.97 -2.12 -6.15
CA SER A 851 4.37 -1.70 -5.99
C SER A 851 5.05 -2.23 -4.73
N ALA A 852 4.25 -2.71 -3.76
CA ALA A 852 4.77 -3.18 -2.48
C ALA A 852 5.37 -4.59 -2.58
N ARG A 853 6.51 -4.79 -1.93
CA ARG A 853 7.21 -6.08 -1.81
C ARG A 853 7.49 -6.35 -0.34
N VAL A 854 6.67 -7.22 0.25
CA VAL A 854 6.66 -7.47 1.69
C VAL A 854 7.10 -8.89 1.99
N PRO A 855 8.24 -9.10 2.66
CA PRO A 855 8.62 -10.41 3.19
C PRO A 855 7.61 -10.87 4.25
N ILE A 856 7.05 -12.05 4.08
CA ILE A 856 5.97 -12.57 4.93
C ILE A 856 6.48 -13.67 5.85
N LYS A 857 6.07 -13.59 7.11
CA LYS A 857 6.20 -14.63 8.13
C LYS A 857 4.84 -15.25 8.39
N GLY A 858 4.56 -16.38 7.75
CA GLY A 858 3.28 -17.07 7.84
C GLY A 858 3.18 -17.96 9.08
N GLU A 859 2.83 -17.37 10.20
CA GLU A 859 2.53 -18.08 11.44
C GLU A 859 1.07 -17.94 11.80
N PHE A 860 0.35 -19.05 11.86
CA PHE A 860 -1.05 -19.10 12.25
C PHE A 860 -1.20 -19.94 13.52
N PRO A 861 -1.98 -19.49 14.53
CA PRO A 861 -2.19 -20.25 15.76
C PRO A 861 -2.86 -21.59 15.48
N THR A 862 -2.34 -22.67 16.09
CA THR A 862 -2.80 -24.06 15.82
C THR A 862 -3.97 -24.49 16.67
N ASP A 863 -4.40 -23.66 17.62
CA ASP A 863 -5.37 -24.03 18.66
C ASP A 863 -6.80 -23.54 18.41
N ASN A 864 -7.13 -23.23 17.15
CA ASN A 864 -8.46 -22.78 16.73
C ASN A 864 -8.99 -23.59 15.54
N HIS A 865 -10.29 -23.46 15.27
CA HIS A 865 -10.96 -24.24 14.21
C HIS A 865 -10.53 -23.78 12.80
N LEU A 866 -10.12 -22.52 12.61
CA LEU A 866 -9.67 -22.02 11.31
C LEU A 866 -8.36 -22.69 10.88
N TYR A 867 -7.44 -22.96 11.82
CA TYR A 867 -6.25 -23.74 11.50
C TYR A 867 -6.61 -25.13 10.99
N GLU A 868 -7.55 -25.79 11.67
CA GLU A 868 -8.04 -27.11 11.25
C GLU A 868 -8.70 -27.08 9.86
N LEU A 869 -9.40 -25.99 9.54
CA LEU A 869 -10.05 -25.78 8.24
C LEU A 869 -9.03 -25.55 7.11
N PHE A 870 -7.94 -24.84 7.42
CA PHE A 870 -6.92 -24.49 6.42
C PHE A 870 -5.87 -25.59 6.24
N SER A 871 -5.61 -26.44 7.26
CA SER A 871 -4.57 -27.48 7.20
C SER A 871 -4.90 -28.53 6.15
N THR A 872 -3.90 -28.89 5.35
CA THR A 872 -3.95 -29.96 4.33
C THR A 872 -2.94 -31.07 4.66
N ASP A 873 -2.35 -31.08 5.88
CA ASP A 873 -1.34 -32.07 6.26
C ASP A 873 -2.00 -33.43 6.57
N PRO A 874 -1.68 -34.49 5.82
CA PRO A 874 -2.26 -35.82 6.05
C PRO A 874 -1.97 -36.38 7.44
N ASN A 875 -0.82 -36.02 8.04
CA ASN A 875 -0.44 -36.50 9.37
C ASN A 875 -1.28 -35.82 10.46
N GLU A 876 -1.49 -34.49 10.35
CA GLU A 876 -2.37 -33.74 11.24
C GLU A 876 -3.82 -34.28 11.16
N TRP A 877 -4.26 -34.63 9.95
CA TRP A 877 -5.57 -35.26 9.72
C TRP A 877 -5.68 -36.65 10.36
N ALA A 878 -4.64 -37.43 10.24
CA ALA A 878 -4.59 -38.79 10.86
C ALA A 878 -4.58 -38.71 12.39
N GLU A 879 -3.81 -37.75 12.95
CA GLU A 879 -3.79 -37.51 14.40
C GLU A 879 -5.14 -36.99 14.89
N LYS A 880 -5.81 -36.15 14.14
CA LYS A 880 -7.15 -35.62 14.45
C LYS A 880 -8.16 -36.76 14.48
N LYS A 881 -8.25 -37.58 13.43
CA LYS A 881 -9.12 -38.78 13.40
C LYS A 881 -8.83 -39.75 14.55
N ALA A 882 -7.57 -39.93 14.89
CA ALA A 882 -7.19 -40.76 16.03
C ALA A 882 -7.65 -40.17 17.37
N ARG A 883 -7.57 -38.82 17.55
CA ARG A 883 -8.09 -38.11 18.73
C ARG A 883 -9.61 -38.17 18.80
N GLU A 884 -10.31 -37.93 17.68
CA GLU A 884 -11.76 -38.02 17.59
C GLU A 884 -12.26 -39.44 17.91
N ALA A 885 -11.60 -40.50 17.37
CA ALA A 885 -11.91 -41.88 17.68
C ALA A 885 -11.67 -42.22 19.16
N LEU A 886 -10.60 -41.68 19.76
CA LEU A 886 -10.27 -41.85 21.15
C LEU A 886 -11.29 -41.16 22.09
N ASP A 887 -11.73 -39.98 21.73
CA ASP A 887 -12.74 -39.23 22.48
C ASP A 887 -14.14 -39.80 22.28
N ALA A 888 -14.49 -40.29 21.09
CA ALA A 888 -15.71 -41.08 20.86
C ALA A 888 -15.73 -42.37 21.66
N ALA A 889 -14.61 -43.10 21.73
CA ALA A 889 -14.47 -44.29 22.55
C ALA A 889 -14.58 -44.01 24.05
N LYS A 890 -14.10 -42.87 24.53
CA LYS A 890 -14.24 -42.42 25.92
C LYS A 890 -15.66 -42.02 26.30
N HIS A 891 -16.49 -41.62 25.32
CA HIS A 891 -17.85 -41.17 25.55
C HIS A 891 -18.95 -42.13 25.09
N GLY A 892 -18.60 -43.37 24.70
CA GLY A 892 -19.54 -44.48 24.42
C GLY A 892 -20.37 -44.34 23.15
N GLY A 893 -19.92 -43.55 22.18
CA GLY A 893 -20.60 -43.33 20.90
C GLY A 893 -19.78 -43.85 19.72
N THR A 894 -20.43 -44.38 18.70
CA THR A 894 -19.83 -44.74 17.42
C THR A 894 -19.54 -43.49 16.62
N ALA A 895 -18.37 -43.43 15.96
CA ALA A 895 -17.77 -42.26 15.30
C ALA A 895 -18.54 -41.66 14.10
N GLU A 896 -19.69 -42.22 13.73
CA GLU A 896 -20.35 -41.90 12.45
C GLU A 896 -21.38 -40.74 12.48
N ASN A 897 -21.66 -40.11 13.63
CA ASN A 897 -22.80 -39.18 13.74
C ASN A 897 -22.57 -37.89 14.55
N VAL A 898 -21.37 -37.34 14.56
CA VAL A 898 -21.18 -36.01 15.21
C VAL A 898 -20.81 -34.98 14.14
N ALA A 899 -21.73 -34.07 13.87
CA ALA A 899 -21.45 -32.92 13.01
C ALA A 899 -20.33 -32.05 13.63
N PRO A 900 -19.38 -31.54 12.84
CA PRO A 900 -18.21 -30.77 13.33
C PRO A 900 -18.56 -29.61 14.27
N GLN A 901 -19.74 -29.02 14.11
CA GLN A 901 -20.21 -27.86 14.88
C GLN A 901 -20.52 -28.16 16.35
N ASP A 902 -21.00 -29.37 16.68
CA ASP A 902 -21.39 -29.67 18.07
C ASP A 902 -20.19 -29.94 18.97
N GLU A 903 -19.10 -30.41 18.43
CA GLU A 903 -17.87 -30.65 19.18
C GLU A 903 -17.14 -29.34 19.55
N PHE A 904 -17.16 -28.38 18.64
CA PHE A 904 -16.60 -27.03 18.87
C PHE A 904 -17.36 -26.29 19.98
N ARG A 905 -18.67 -26.35 19.98
CA ARG A 905 -19.52 -25.80 21.07
C ARG A 905 -19.23 -26.44 22.41
N ARG A 906 -18.90 -27.73 22.44
CA ARG A 906 -18.50 -28.44 23.68
C ARG A 906 -17.13 -27.95 24.18
N ARG A 907 -16.15 -27.74 23.29
CA ARG A 907 -14.81 -27.24 23.66
C ARG A 907 -14.89 -25.82 24.21
N LYS A 908 -15.70 -24.93 23.63
CA LYS A 908 -15.94 -23.54 24.13
C LYS A 908 -16.55 -23.55 25.54
N ARG A 909 -17.46 -24.50 25.84
CA ARG A 909 -18.01 -24.68 27.20
C ARG A 909 -16.98 -25.20 28.21
N VAL A 910 -16.05 -26.04 27.80
CA VAL A 910 -14.97 -26.56 28.67
C VAL A 910 -13.90 -25.46 28.90
N ARG A 911 -13.56 -24.66 27.88
CA ARG A 911 -12.63 -23.50 28.03
C ARG A 911 -13.24 -22.38 28.87
N GLY A 912 -14.50 -22.07 28.71
CA GLY A 912 -15.19 -21.11 29.56
C GLY A 912 -15.22 -21.52 31.04
N ARG A 913 -15.29 -22.82 31.32
CA ARG A 913 -15.14 -23.35 32.66
C ARG A 913 -13.71 -23.35 33.22
N LYS A 914 -12.67 -23.51 32.36
CA LYS A 914 -11.26 -23.40 32.77
C LYS A 914 -10.85 -21.94 32.98
N LYS A 915 -11.29 -20.99 32.13
CA LYS A 915 -11.05 -19.54 32.34
C LYS A 915 -11.69 -19.02 33.64
N LYS A 916 -12.92 -19.46 33.97
CA LYS A 916 -13.56 -19.16 35.29
C LYS A 916 -12.90 -19.81 36.48
N ARG A 917 -12.08 -20.82 36.32
CA ARG A 917 -11.39 -21.52 37.43
C ARG A 917 -10.00 -20.92 37.73
N ASN A 918 -9.46 -20.12 36.83
CA ASN A 918 -8.13 -19.47 36.94
C ASN A 918 -8.20 -17.97 37.30
N GLU A 919 -9.40 -17.38 37.48
CA GLU A 919 -9.50 -16.07 38.10
C GLU A 919 -9.20 -16.18 39.61
N PRO A 920 -8.23 -15.40 40.14
CA PRO A 920 -7.96 -15.42 41.58
C PRO A 920 -9.20 -14.87 42.31
N LYS A 921 -9.75 -15.67 43.23
CA LYS A 921 -10.77 -15.21 44.16
C LYS A 921 -10.20 -14.01 44.94
N GLN A 922 -10.69 -12.82 44.68
CA GLN A 922 -10.51 -11.68 45.59
C GLN A 922 -11.17 -12.07 46.92
N GLY A 923 -10.33 -12.20 47.95
CA GLY A 923 -10.79 -12.50 49.30
C GLY A 923 -11.51 -11.28 49.89
N SER A 924 -12.77 -11.53 50.31
CA SER A 924 -13.46 -10.61 51.20
C SER A 924 -12.84 -10.77 52.58
N GLU A 925 -12.02 -9.85 53.01
CA GLU A 925 -11.71 -9.71 54.42
C GLU A 925 -12.87 -9.06 55.17
N SER A 926 -13.53 -9.87 55.93
CA SER A 926 -14.41 -9.40 57.02
C SER A 926 -13.57 -9.20 58.27
N SER A 927 -13.60 -7.96 58.75
CA SER A 927 -13.08 -7.56 60.07
C SER A 927 -13.71 -8.38 61.22
N GLU A 928 -12.91 -9.04 62.01
CA GLU A 928 -13.23 -9.31 63.42
C GLU A 928 -12.01 -9.00 64.29
N SER A 929 -12.28 -8.12 65.22
CA SER A 929 -11.44 -7.73 66.35
C SER A 929 -11.35 -8.85 67.37
N GLY A 930 -10.20 -9.11 67.95
CA GLY A 930 -10.05 -9.99 69.12
C GLY A 930 -8.61 -9.93 69.63
N SER A 931 -8.53 -9.35 70.79
CA SER A 931 -7.38 -9.15 71.70
C SER A 931 -6.65 -10.41 72.13
N ASP A 932 -5.42 -10.16 72.56
CA ASP A 932 -4.60 -10.75 73.64
C ASP A 932 -3.41 -11.63 73.24
N VAL A 933 -2.27 -11.11 73.85
CA VAL A 933 -0.97 -11.61 74.22
C VAL A 933 0.13 -11.51 73.19
#